data_9f9c2ae96eacd08fc6afe6e56b4e857c
#
_entry.id   9f9c2ae96eacd08fc6afe6e56b4e857c
#
_cell.length_a   1.000
_cell.length_b   1.000
_cell.length_c   1.000
_cell.angle_alpha   90.00
_cell.angle_beta   90.00
_cell.angle_gamma   90.00
#
_symmetry.space_group_name_H-M   'P 1'
#
loop_
_entity.id
_entity.type
_entity.pdbx_description
1 polymer ?
#
loop_
_entity_poly.entity_id
_entity_poly.type
_entity_poly.pdbx_seq_one_letter_code
_entity_poly.pdbx_strand_id
1 'polypeptide(L)'
;MLKSKKALVMSVLCAVASAGFVASASAADTTMQGDLDEIIIEGSRNAVPKDSFGNVITEQSYARTGGDVTVVTRQEIESKHYQNITDAVKRVPGVHINDMGYRGGEYGFSAYSQQVTINGDGHVVVLLDGRRLDNSASSSSSGSSSSSGNTSMVPLHLITSIGNVESIEVIKGPGASIYGGDASGGVINIITRKGATKPSTTIDIATGSWKRHTYGLVHNGSSDDGNWRYFMVLNRDMGGDTHYKDGLTGKNYKYFGTHYKDDSAAVRIDRQYDDNHFVSLSYNYTNNWDGYPIVPRDYRAASIDRFFSGQVNIDAADGKSHAPINQGFRNKWWYHGVLGNFTTSKTSNLDLTYQFNKDNNLPSYIRAFSTHNIYEAGWVKNSNFNFSPSGNITMEQLKAYLDSYKGEHSVSTYKEQSNGVELQLGKRYGINDILFGVTASHDTYNRVNPSANTTANINRNILTDYLQDKIHFSDKFELTPGLRYLHASDYTVKKGNGADKSPSDSQVNHVSGMMATQYKFDDTTSLYGSWAQVFRAKKVTDYDAVLEPLEDEKGNVYNVGLKKSLGKKTNLDINYSYLKMDNAIGSYSVEDLTTATGTKSYAMNAKQSKKALNLSVEHQFDDNWRLGASYTYVKTDFHSKNFKTVPDGTSLDDLLNKQVPINNYQIDLGYDKGKFNVDLLTTIYSGNDTDYFTNNRFVISDLSMNYKLNEKATLYLIANNLWNTAWENRYMYHMGIGAFPQQGRRILVGMQYKF
;
A
#
# COMPACT_ATOMS: atom_id res chain seq x y z
N MET A 1 34.84 9.61 -5.14
CA MET A 1 34.46 8.96 -3.86
C MET A 1 33.15 8.17 -3.89
N LEU A 2 32.31 8.28 -4.90
CA LEU A 2 31.04 7.51 -4.98
C LEU A 2 31.18 6.08 -5.56
N LYS A 3 32.28 5.75 -6.22
CA LYS A 3 32.50 4.38 -6.79
C LYS A 3 32.93 3.34 -5.76
N SER A 4 33.49 3.75 -4.61
CA SER A 4 33.99 2.80 -3.59
C SER A 4 32.91 2.25 -2.65
N LYS A 5 31.80 2.97 -2.42
CA LYS A 5 30.71 2.49 -1.57
C LYS A 5 29.84 1.41 -2.21
N LYS A 6 29.71 1.43 -3.55
CA LYS A 6 28.98 0.38 -4.27
C LYS A 6 29.74 -0.95 -4.32
N ALA A 7 31.08 -0.89 -4.35
CA ALA A 7 31.95 -2.06 -4.31
C ALA A 7 31.94 -2.71 -2.90
N LEU A 8 31.84 -1.93 -1.84
CA LEU A 8 31.84 -2.44 -0.47
C LEU A 8 30.56 -3.20 -0.12
N VAL A 9 29.40 -2.70 -0.55
CA VAL A 9 28.12 -3.41 -0.34
C VAL A 9 28.04 -4.70 -1.15
N MET A 10 28.60 -4.71 -2.35
CA MET A 10 28.62 -5.90 -3.19
C MET A 10 29.67 -6.94 -2.70
N SER A 11 30.77 -6.49 -2.10
CA SER A 11 31.79 -7.39 -1.53
C SER A 11 31.35 -8.00 -0.18
N VAL A 12 30.58 -7.31 0.62
CA VAL A 12 30.00 -7.88 1.85
C VAL A 12 28.92 -8.92 1.51
N LEU A 13 28.11 -8.67 0.48
CA LEU A 13 27.13 -9.63 -0.01
C LEU A 13 27.77 -10.88 -0.64
N CYS A 14 28.89 -10.73 -1.35
CA CYS A 14 29.65 -11.86 -1.87
C CYS A 14 30.39 -12.66 -0.78
N ALA A 15 30.84 -12.00 0.30
CA ALA A 15 31.51 -12.67 1.42
C ALA A 15 30.54 -13.52 2.27
N VAL A 16 29.28 -13.08 2.42
CA VAL A 16 28.24 -13.88 3.10
C VAL A 16 27.80 -15.07 2.24
N ALA A 17 27.76 -14.90 0.92
CA ALA A 17 27.44 -15.99 -0.01
C ALA A 17 28.58 -17.05 -0.10
N SER A 18 29.85 -16.64 0.05
CA SER A 18 30.97 -17.55 0.01
C SER A 18 31.21 -18.32 1.31
N ALA A 19 30.74 -17.81 2.45
CA ALA A 19 30.83 -18.53 3.73
C ALA A 19 29.82 -19.69 3.88
N GLY A 20 28.75 -19.71 3.08
CA GLY A 20 27.77 -20.80 3.05
C GLY A 20 28.13 -21.98 2.11
N PHE A 21 29.19 -21.85 1.32
CA PHE A 21 29.52 -22.85 0.29
C PHE A 21 30.57 -23.91 0.71
N VAL A 22 31.08 -23.90 1.94
CA VAL A 22 32.18 -24.79 2.35
C VAL A 22 31.76 -25.91 3.32
N ALA A 23 30.47 -26.05 3.64
CA ALA A 23 30.04 -27.11 4.55
C ALA A 23 28.94 -27.97 3.97
N SER A 24 29.23 -28.76 2.95
CA SER A 24 28.40 -29.94 2.64
C SER A 24 29.12 -30.89 1.67
N ALA A 25 30.05 -31.64 2.21
CA ALA A 25 30.50 -32.90 1.61
C ALA A 25 30.89 -33.86 2.74
N SER A 26 29.90 -34.50 3.33
CA SER A 26 30.05 -35.87 3.85
C SER A 26 28.66 -36.48 4.01
N ALA A 27 28.34 -37.41 3.15
CA ALA A 27 27.25 -38.33 3.31
C ALA A 27 27.52 -39.26 4.49
N ALA A 28 26.62 -39.31 5.44
CA ALA A 28 26.49 -40.45 6.34
C ALA A 28 25.00 -40.80 6.42
N ASP A 29 24.73 -41.95 5.87
CA ASP A 29 23.52 -42.68 5.88
C ASP A 29 23.16 -43.08 7.33
N THR A 30 22.08 -42.58 7.89
CA THR A 30 21.38 -43.18 9.03
C THR A 30 19.90 -42.96 8.91
N THR A 31 19.24 -44.03 8.54
CA THR A 31 17.80 -44.21 8.64
C THR A 31 17.32 -43.96 10.07
N MET A 32 16.59 -42.88 10.28
CA MET A 32 15.60 -42.77 11.34
C MET A 32 14.28 -42.38 10.70
N GLN A 33 13.39 -43.35 10.71
CA GLN A 33 11.98 -43.24 10.40
C GLN A 33 11.33 -42.45 11.54
N GLY A 34 11.03 -41.21 11.30
CA GLY A 34 10.12 -40.39 12.12
C GLY A 34 9.14 -39.77 11.14
N ASP A 35 7.87 -40.12 11.26
CA ASP A 35 6.75 -39.56 10.55
C ASP A 35 6.77 -38.04 10.77
N LEU A 36 7.31 -37.33 9.80
CA LEU A 36 7.04 -35.93 9.60
C LEU A 36 5.86 -35.89 8.66
N ASP A 37 4.71 -35.46 9.17
CA ASP A 37 3.57 -35.11 8.37
C ASP A 37 4.04 -34.25 7.20
N GLU A 38 4.10 -34.87 6.05
CA GLU A 38 4.20 -34.23 4.76
C GLU A 38 3.00 -33.30 4.70
N ILE A 39 3.21 -31.99 4.84
CA ILE A 39 2.17 -31.01 4.60
C ILE A 39 1.89 -31.13 3.11
N ILE A 40 0.98 -32.03 2.78
CA ILE A 40 0.34 -32.09 1.48
C ILE A 40 -0.32 -30.74 1.30
N ILE A 41 0.20 -29.95 0.37
CA ILE A 41 -0.38 -28.69 -0.04
C ILE A 41 -1.66 -29.03 -0.80
N GLU A 42 -2.72 -29.33 -0.09
CA GLU A 42 -4.06 -29.34 -0.63
C GLU A 42 -4.49 -27.88 -0.77
N GLY A 43 -4.83 -27.51 -2.01
CA GLY A 43 -5.18 -26.15 -2.41
C GLY A 43 -6.50 -25.64 -1.83
N SER A 44 -6.62 -25.58 -0.51
CA SER A 44 -7.74 -24.89 0.11
C SER A 44 -7.24 -23.77 1.03
N ARG A 45 -7.84 -22.59 0.90
CA ARG A 45 -7.72 -21.50 1.87
C ARG A 45 -8.07 -21.94 3.32
N ASN A 46 -8.56 -23.15 3.49
CA ASN A 46 -8.95 -23.75 4.77
C ASN A 46 -7.77 -24.25 5.62
N ALA A 47 -6.53 -24.19 5.11
CA ALA A 47 -5.35 -24.65 5.86
C ALA A 47 -4.73 -23.59 6.78
N VAL A 48 -5.28 -22.38 6.83
CA VAL A 48 -4.80 -21.34 7.74
C VAL A 48 -5.35 -21.66 9.15
N PRO A 49 -4.50 -21.78 10.17
CA PRO A 49 -4.97 -22.05 11.53
C PRO A 49 -6.00 -21.00 11.94
N LYS A 50 -7.13 -21.45 12.46
CA LYS A 50 -8.20 -20.59 12.95
C LYS A 50 -8.39 -20.84 14.44
N ASP A 51 -8.68 -19.77 15.19
CA ASP A 51 -9.13 -19.92 16.58
C ASP A 51 -10.55 -20.52 16.63
N SER A 52 -11.05 -20.77 17.85
CA SER A 52 -12.39 -21.33 18.06
C SER A 52 -13.53 -20.51 17.46
N PHE A 53 -13.27 -19.26 17.10
CA PHE A 53 -14.23 -18.32 16.49
C PHE A 53 -14.04 -18.15 14.98
N GLY A 54 -13.10 -18.89 14.38
CA GLY A 54 -12.83 -18.81 12.94
C GLY A 54 -11.91 -17.67 12.53
N ASN A 55 -11.30 -16.94 13.49
CA ASN A 55 -10.28 -15.96 13.17
C ASN A 55 -8.99 -16.67 12.75
N VAL A 56 -8.36 -16.18 11.71
CA VAL A 56 -7.08 -16.71 11.26
C VAL A 56 -6.02 -16.44 12.33
N ILE A 57 -5.33 -17.48 12.78
CA ILE A 57 -4.24 -17.37 13.74
C ILE A 57 -2.93 -17.29 12.96
N THR A 58 -2.27 -16.16 13.05
CA THR A 58 -0.88 -15.99 12.63
C THR A 58 -0.03 -15.67 13.85
N GLU A 59 1.27 -15.68 13.72
CA GLU A 59 2.17 -15.30 14.82
C GLU A 59 1.96 -13.87 15.32
N GLN A 60 1.32 -13.02 14.52
CA GLN A 60 1.01 -11.63 14.84
C GLN A 60 -0.47 -11.40 15.18
N SER A 61 -1.28 -12.47 15.22
CA SER A 61 -2.73 -12.33 15.37
C SER A 61 -3.24 -12.19 16.81
N TYR A 62 -2.35 -12.24 17.78
CA TYR A 62 -2.67 -12.03 19.20
C TYR A 62 -3.38 -10.69 19.47
N ALA A 63 -3.08 -9.68 18.67
CA ALA A 63 -3.68 -8.37 18.79
C ALA A 63 -5.08 -8.29 18.18
N ARG A 64 -5.57 -9.33 17.52
CA ARG A 64 -6.85 -9.26 16.83
C ARG A 64 -8.01 -9.34 17.82
N THR A 65 -8.78 -8.33 17.75
CA THR A 65 -10.09 -8.25 18.35
C THR A 65 -11.10 -8.80 17.37
N GLY A 66 -12.21 -9.36 17.83
CA GLY A 66 -13.27 -9.91 17.00
C GLY A 66 -13.71 -8.96 15.86
N GLY A 67 -12.90 -8.84 14.84
CA GLY A 67 -13.05 -7.96 13.69
C GLY A 67 -12.98 -8.72 12.37
N ASP A 68 -13.17 -8.01 11.28
CA ASP A 68 -12.97 -8.54 9.94
C ASP A 68 -11.48 -8.53 9.59
N VAL A 69 -10.86 -9.70 9.58
CA VAL A 69 -9.47 -9.89 9.19
C VAL A 69 -9.42 -10.83 7.99
N THR A 70 -8.79 -10.37 6.92
CA THR A 70 -8.49 -11.19 5.75
C THR A 70 -6.99 -11.40 5.67
N VAL A 71 -6.55 -12.64 5.46
CA VAL A 71 -5.13 -12.98 5.33
C VAL A 71 -4.84 -13.47 3.93
N VAL A 72 -3.91 -12.80 3.26
CA VAL A 72 -3.28 -13.30 2.03
C VAL A 72 -2.10 -14.16 2.45
N THR A 73 -2.18 -15.46 2.21
CA THR A 73 -1.18 -16.44 2.67
C THR A 73 -0.01 -16.57 1.70
N ARG A 74 1.12 -17.14 2.18
CA ARG A 74 2.26 -17.47 1.31
C ARG A 74 1.84 -18.38 0.15
N GLN A 75 1.02 -19.38 0.41
CA GLN A 75 0.50 -20.28 -0.62
C GLN A 75 -0.27 -19.52 -1.71
N GLU A 76 -1.11 -18.55 -1.34
CA GLU A 76 -1.82 -17.71 -2.29
C GLU A 76 -0.86 -16.81 -3.07
N ILE A 77 0.13 -16.20 -2.41
CA ILE A 77 1.16 -15.38 -3.04
C ILE A 77 1.91 -16.18 -4.11
N GLU A 78 2.30 -17.42 -3.79
CA GLU A 78 3.04 -18.29 -4.71
C GLU A 78 2.16 -18.84 -5.84
N SER A 79 0.95 -19.31 -5.53
CA SER A 79 0.06 -19.90 -6.54
C SER A 79 -0.43 -18.87 -7.57
N LYS A 80 -0.64 -17.61 -7.12
CA LYS A 80 -1.10 -16.53 -8.00
C LYS A 80 0.04 -15.67 -8.55
N HIS A 81 1.29 -15.93 -8.13
CA HIS A 81 2.48 -15.18 -8.51
C HIS A 81 2.30 -13.66 -8.40
N TYR A 82 1.82 -13.18 -7.26
CA TYR A 82 1.74 -11.74 -7.01
C TYR A 82 3.11 -11.10 -7.16
N GLN A 83 3.16 -10.01 -7.88
CA GLN A 83 4.41 -9.37 -8.25
C GLN A 83 4.88 -8.36 -7.20
N ASN A 84 3.98 -7.86 -6.39
CA ASN A 84 4.23 -6.94 -5.29
C ASN A 84 3.08 -7.00 -4.27
N ILE A 85 3.24 -6.29 -3.15
CA ILE A 85 2.25 -6.25 -2.07
C ILE A 85 0.92 -5.65 -2.56
N THR A 86 0.96 -4.62 -3.41
CA THR A 86 -0.24 -3.99 -3.96
C THR A 86 -1.09 -4.98 -4.75
N ASP A 87 -0.45 -5.84 -5.55
CA ASP A 87 -1.16 -6.88 -6.32
C ASP A 87 -1.88 -7.89 -5.42
N ALA A 88 -1.30 -8.18 -4.25
CA ALA A 88 -1.90 -9.09 -3.28
C ALA A 88 -3.11 -8.45 -2.57
N VAL A 89 -2.96 -7.21 -2.05
CA VAL A 89 -4.01 -6.58 -1.23
C VAL A 89 -5.20 -6.09 -2.05
N LYS A 90 -5.05 -5.75 -3.33
CA LYS A 90 -6.17 -5.32 -4.19
C LYS A 90 -7.26 -6.37 -4.38
N ARG A 91 -6.97 -7.64 -4.06
CA ARG A 91 -7.91 -8.76 -4.15
C ARG A 91 -8.73 -8.97 -2.88
N VAL A 92 -8.38 -8.26 -1.80
CA VAL A 92 -9.10 -8.34 -0.54
C VAL A 92 -10.39 -7.52 -0.64
N PRO A 93 -11.57 -8.11 -0.34
CA PRO A 93 -12.83 -7.38 -0.34
C PRO A 93 -12.76 -6.14 0.57
N GLY A 94 -13.28 -5.01 0.10
CA GLY A 94 -13.22 -3.73 0.82
C GLY A 94 -11.93 -2.93 0.59
N VAL A 95 -10.89 -3.53 0.02
CA VAL A 95 -9.66 -2.81 -0.36
C VAL A 95 -9.81 -2.27 -1.79
N HIS A 96 -9.50 -1.00 -1.96
CA HIS A 96 -9.41 -0.38 -3.26
C HIS A 96 -8.08 0.36 -3.39
N ILE A 97 -7.42 0.18 -4.52
CA ILE A 97 -6.18 0.90 -4.87
C ILE A 97 -6.55 1.97 -5.87
N ASN A 98 -6.52 3.22 -5.43
CA ASN A 98 -6.63 4.36 -6.33
C ASN A 98 -5.31 4.51 -7.10
N ASP A 99 -5.29 4.13 -8.36
CA ASP A 99 -4.10 4.02 -9.19
C ASP A 99 -4.22 4.94 -10.40
N MET A 100 -3.13 5.62 -10.72
CA MET A 100 -3.02 6.48 -11.91
C MET A 100 -2.44 5.75 -13.13
N GLY A 101 -2.32 4.43 -13.09
CA GLY A 101 -1.79 3.62 -14.18
C GLY A 101 -0.26 3.61 -14.27
N TYR A 102 0.44 4.22 -13.31
CA TYR A 102 1.90 4.23 -13.22
C TYR A 102 2.37 4.15 -11.76
N ARG A 103 3.66 3.96 -11.56
CA ARG A 103 4.23 3.66 -10.25
C ARG A 103 4.87 4.86 -9.57
N GLY A 104 5.46 5.78 -10.32
CA GLY A 104 6.19 6.91 -9.78
C GLY A 104 5.34 7.90 -8.99
N GLY A 105 5.98 8.64 -8.11
CA GLY A 105 5.35 9.70 -7.32
C GLY A 105 5.10 10.95 -8.16
N GLU A 106 3.96 11.58 -7.99
CA GLU A 106 3.70 12.92 -8.50
C GLU A 106 4.19 13.96 -7.50
N TYR A 107 4.79 15.06 -7.96
CA TYR A 107 5.25 16.16 -7.10
C TYR A 107 6.16 15.76 -5.93
N GLY A 108 7.12 14.89 -6.20
CA GLY A 108 8.18 14.59 -5.25
C GLY A 108 7.70 13.82 -4.05
N PHE A 109 7.08 12.69 -4.23
CA PHE A 109 6.71 11.80 -3.21
C PHE A 109 5.33 11.92 -2.65
N SER A 110 4.39 11.94 -3.48
CA SER A 110 3.07 11.69 -2.97
C SER A 110 2.68 10.24 -3.19
N ALA A 111 2.00 9.64 -2.24
CA ALA A 111 1.34 8.36 -2.39
C ALA A 111 0.21 8.39 -3.45
N TYR A 112 0.20 9.40 -4.31
CA TYR A 112 -0.84 9.59 -5.31
C TYR A 112 -0.87 8.52 -6.36
N SER A 113 0.29 7.95 -6.69
CA SER A 113 0.34 6.94 -7.74
C SER A 113 -0.37 5.65 -7.35
N GLN A 114 -0.35 5.31 -6.06
CA GLN A 114 -1.01 4.09 -5.55
C GLN A 114 -1.54 4.32 -4.12
N GLN A 115 -2.72 4.89 -4.03
CA GLN A 115 -3.36 5.15 -2.76
C GLN A 115 -4.26 3.98 -2.36
N VAL A 116 -4.00 3.40 -1.19
CA VAL A 116 -4.83 2.34 -0.62
C VAL A 116 -5.97 2.96 0.17
N THR A 117 -7.17 2.46 -0.06
CA THR A 117 -8.33 2.69 0.81
C THR A 117 -8.92 1.37 1.27
N ILE A 118 -9.40 1.33 2.50
CA ILE A 118 -10.17 0.22 3.03
C ILE A 118 -11.54 0.77 3.42
N ASN A 119 -12.61 0.15 2.93
CA ASN A 119 -13.97 0.63 3.13
C ASN A 119 -14.19 2.10 2.72
N GLY A 120 -13.46 2.53 1.68
CA GLY A 120 -13.49 3.90 1.18
C GLY A 120 -12.71 4.91 2.01
N ASP A 121 -12.03 4.49 3.08
CA ASP A 121 -11.20 5.37 3.88
C ASP A 121 -9.71 5.15 3.62
N GLY A 122 -9.00 6.25 3.38
CA GLY A 122 -7.56 6.27 3.09
C GLY A 122 -6.67 6.32 4.33
N HIS A 123 -7.25 6.41 5.53
CA HIS A 123 -6.49 6.34 6.78
C HIS A 123 -6.15 4.89 7.12
N VAL A 124 -5.26 4.33 6.31
CA VAL A 124 -4.78 2.95 6.43
C VAL A 124 -3.39 2.97 7.05
N VAL A 125 -3.23 2.31 8.19
CA VAL A 125 -1.92 2.12 8.82
C VAL A 125 -1.24 0.90 8.22
N VAL A 126 0.03 1.06 7.86
CA VAL A 126 0.84 -0.01 7.30
C VAL A 126 1.90 -0.44 8.30
N LEU A 127 1.98 -1.74 8.53
CA LEU A 127 2.90 -2.36 9.47
C LEU A 127 3.85 -3.32 8.74
N LEU A 128 5.05 -3.45 9.29
CA LEU A 128 6.00 -4.51 8.95
C LEU A 128 6.29 -5.30 10.23
N ASP A 129 5.94 -6.57 10.26
CA ASP A 129 6.05 -7.44 11.44
C ASP A 129 5.41 -6.81 12.71
N GLY A 130 4.22 -6.20 12.55
CA GLY A 130 3.48 -5.53 13.61
C GLY A 130 3.97 -4.12 13.96
N ARG A 131 5.10 -3.65 13.40
CA ARG A 131 5.64 -2.32 13.64
C ARG A 131 5.13 -1.32 12.61
N ARG A 132 4.69 -0.17 13.08
CA ARG A 132 4.22 0.94 12.25
C ARG A 132 5.34 1.59 11.44
N LEU A 133 5.09 1.90 10.16
CA LEU A 133 6.09 2.42 9.22
C LEU A 133 5.98 3.90 8.90
N ASP A 134 4.86 4.55 9.16
CA ASP A 134 4.69 5.97 8.88
C ASP A 134 5.50 6.86 9.84
N ASN A 135 5.80 8.07 9.40
CA ASN A 135 6.60 9.05 10.12
C ASN A 135 5.73 10.25 10.52
N SER A 136 5.65 10.56 11.80
CA SER A 136 4.77 11.61 12.33
C SER A 136 5.27 13.03 12.02
N ALA A 137 6.56 13.21 11.74
CA ALA A 137 7.15 14.48 11.36
C ALA A 137 7.03 14.75 9.84
N SER A 138 6.64 13.76 9.05
CA SER A 138 6.58 13.89 7.59
C SER A 138 5.57 14.95 7.18
N SER A 139 6.03 15.91 6.39
CA SER A 139 5.20 16.90 5.70
C SER A 139 5.02 16.57 4.21
N SER A 140 5.48 15.41 3.79
CA SER A 140 5.39 14.99 2.39
C SER A 140 3.97 14.62 1.97
N SER A 141 3.03 14.62 2.90
CA SER A 141 1.63 14.61 2.49
C SER A 141 1.39 15.85 1.65
N SER A 142 1.37 15.70 0.38
CA SER A 142 0.87 16.73 -0.49
C SER A 142 -0.59 16.96 -0.12
N GLY A 143 -0.82 17.99 0.65
CA GLY A 143 -2.13 18.39 1.07
C GLY A 143 -3.04 18.84 -0.05
N SER A 144 -2.70 18.58 -1.29
CA SER A 144 -3.47 19.03 -2.43
C SER A 144 -4.55 18.09 -2.89
N SER A 145 -4.63 16.88 -2.40
CA SER A 145 -5.78 16.05 -2.73
C SER A 145 -6.74 15.94 -1.58
N SER A 146 -7.51 16.79 -1.65
CA SER A 146 -8.72 17.06 -0.94
C SER A 146 -9.64 15.90 -0.59
N SER A 147 -9.64 14.85 -1.30
CA SER A 147 -10.73 13.88 -1.22
C SER A 147 -10.49 12.70 -0.31
N SER A 148 -9.27 12.52 0.13
CA SER A 148 -8.93 11.27 0.80
C SER A 148 -8.23 11.46 2.13
N GLY A 149 -8.21 12.68 2.64
CA GLY A 149 -7.62 13.01 3.93
C GLY A 149 -6.44 12.10 4.27
N ASN A 150 -5.26 12.57 4.19
CA ASN A 150 -4.04 11.95 4.71
C ASN A 150 -3.99 10.42 4.74
N THR A 151 -3.76 9.87 3.63
CA THR A 151 -3.41 8.48 3.47
C THR A 151 -2.11 8.15 4.16
N SER A 152 -1.94 6.89 4.47
CA SER A 152 -0.62 6.38 4.81
C SER A 152 0.37 6.80 3.73
N MET A 153 1.46 7.41 4.15
CA MET A 153 2.55 7.85 3.27
C MET A 153 3.45 6.69 2.84
N VAL A 154 3.12 5.46 3.21
CA VAL A 154 3.93 4.28 2.95
C VAL A 154 3.47 3.62 1.65
N PRO A 155 4.19 3.80 0.53
CA PRO A 155 3.87 3.12 -0.72
C PRO A 155 4.10 1.62 -0.59
N LEU A 156 3.05 0.82 -0.72
CA LEU A 156 3.12 -0.63 -0.47
C LEU A 156 4.19 -1.34 -1.31
N HIS A 157 4.39 -0.93 -2.54
CA HIS A 157 5.38 -1.55 -3.44
C HIS A 157 6.84 -1.27 -3.09
N LEU A 158 7.09 -0.32 -2.16
CA LEU A 158 8.44 0.08 -1.73
C LEU A 158 8.85 -0.46 -0.36
N ILE A 159 8.00 -1.23 0.32
CA ILE A 159 8.28 -1.70 1.68
C ILE A 159 9.30 -2.84 1.67
N THR A 160 9.01 -3.87 0.90
CA THR A 160 9.87 -5.05 0.74
C THR A 160 9.47 -5.83 -0.51
N SER A 161 10.35 -6.74 -0.96
CA SER A 161 10.01 -7.69 -2.02
C SER A 161 8.89 -8.64 -1.60
N ILE A 162 7.99 -8.98 -2.51
CA ILE A 162 6.97 -10.01 -2.28
C ILE A 162 7.59 -11.39 -1.95
N GLY A 163 8.84 -11.64 -2.39
CA GLY A 163 9.61 -12.83 -2.02
C GLY A 163 9.95 -12.92 -0.54
N ASN A 164 9.94 -11.79 0.19
CA ASN A 164 10.14 -11.70 1.63
C ASN A 164 8.85 -11.84 2.45
N VAL A 165 7.69 -11.83 1.81
CA VAL A 165 6.40 -11.82 2.49
C VAL A 165 5.94 -13.23 2.79
N GLU A 166 5.65 -13.53 4.05
CA GLU A 166 5.01 -14.78 4.50
C GLU A 166 3.50 -14.68 4.40
N SER A 167 2.94 -13.59 4.89
CA SER A 167 1.52 -13.30 4.80
C SER A 167 1.25 -11.79 4.85
N ILE A 168 0.07 -11.38 4.40
CA ILE A 168 -0.41 -10.03 4.55
C ILE A 168 -1.76 -10.08 5.25
N GLU A 169 -1.87 -9.41 6.38
CA GLU A 169 -3.09 -9.31 7.14
C GLU A 169 -3.75 -7.96 6.83
N VAL A 170 -4.99 -8.00 6.38
CA VAL A 170 -5.82 -6.81 6.19
C VAL A 170 -6.89 -6.80 7.27
N ILE A 171 -6.72 -5.91 8.24
CA ILE A 171 -7.63 -5.74 9.37
C ILE A 171 -8.54 -4.56 9.02
N LYS A 172 -9.84 -4.83 8.86
CA LYS A 172 -10.84 -3.83 8.51
C LYS A 172 -11.53 -3.33 9.77
N GLY A 173 -11.53 -2.01 9.95
CA GLY A 173 -12.22 -1.36 11.05
C GLY A 173 -11.48 -1.33 12.38
N PRO A 174 -12.20 -1.18 13.52
CA PRO A 174 -11.62 -0.74 14.79
C PRO A 174 -10.72 -1.73 15.53
N GLY A 175 -10.50 -2.94 15.04
CA GLY A 175 -9.41 -3.82 15.53
C GLY A 175 -8.03 -3.20 15.44
N ALA A 176 -7.97 -2.06 14.81
CA ALA A 176 -6.79 -1.23 14.63
C ALA A 176 -6.38 -0.36 15.85
N SER A 177 -7.14 -0.34 16.93
CA SER A 177 -6.85 0.57 18.07
C SER A 177 -5.48 0.31 18.71
N ILE A 178 -4.99 -0.92 18.68
CA ILE A 178 -3.64 -1.26 19.10
C ILE A 178 -2.60 -0.55 18.23
N TYR A 179 -2.90 -0.40 16.94
CA TYR A 179 -1.97 0.12 15.96
C TYR A 179 -2.06 1.65 15.77
N GLY A 180 -3.17 2.27 16.18
CA GLY A 180 -3.34 3.72 16.15
C GLY A 180 -4.80 4.15 16.09
N GLY A 181 -5.19 5.17 16.84
CA GLY A 181 -6.52 5.79 16.76
C GLY A 181 -6.82 6.43 15.41
N ASP A 182 -5.81 6.62 14.57
CA ASP A 182 -5.89 7.17 13.22
C ASP A 182 -6.13 6.11 12.12
N ALA A 183 -6.16 4.83 12.46
CA ALA A 183 -6.42 3.73 11.53
C ALA A 183 -7.92 3.52 11.25
N SER A 184 -8.65 4.59 10.88
CA SER A 184 -10.10 4.52 10.68
C SER A 184 -10.52 3.66 9.48
N GLY A 185 -9.70 3.58 8.45
CA GLY A 185 -9.90 2.64 7.34
C GLY A 185 -9.52 1.22 7.72
N GLY A 186 -8.45 1.06 8.46
CA GLY A 186 -7.94 -0.25 8.85
C GLY A 186 -6.42 -0.33 8.86
N VAL A 187 -5.92 -1.56 8.90
CA VAL A 187 -4.48 -1.87 8.96
C VAL A 187 -4.10 -2.88 7.89
N ILE A 188 -2.93 -2.69 7.28
CA ILE A 188 -2.26 -3.69 6.46
C ILE A 188 -0.97 -4.07 7.18
N ASN A 189 -0.91 -5.30 7.70
CA ASN A 189 0.26 -5.84 8.38
C ASN A 189 0.97 -6.84 7.47
N ILE A 190 2.22 -6.52 7.10
CA ILE A 190 3.07 -7.34 6.26
C ILE A 190 3.95 -8.17 7.18
N ILE A 191 3.80 -9.48 7.13
CA ILE A 191 4.58 -10.43 7.93
C ILE A 191 5.68 -10.99 7.06
N THR A 192 6.93 -10.86 7.51
CA THR A 192 8.11 -11.33 6.77
C THR A 192 8.42 -12.79 7.04
N ARG A 193 9.09 -13.42 6.08
CA ARG A 193 9.52 -14.81 6.15
C ARG A 193 10.64 -15.01 7.17
N LYS A 194 10.64 -16.20 7.75
CA LYS A 194 11.68 -16.67 8.66
C LYS A 194 12.52 -17.80 8.02
N GLY A 195 13.64 -18.11 8.61
CA GLY A 195 14.44 -19.25 8.19
C GLY A 195 13.71 -20.57 8.39
N ALA A 196 13.85 -21.46 7.43
CA ALA A 196 13.30 -22.82 7.50
C ALA A 196 14.28 -23.78 8.17
N THR A 197 13.78 -24.90 8.70
CA THR A 197 14.61 -25.95 9.30
C THR A 197 15.47 -26.70 8.27
N LYS A 198 14.97 -26.81 7.02
CA LYS A 198 15.74 -27.40 5.91
C LYS A 198 16.25 -26.30 5.00
N PRO A 199 17.57 -26.25 4.72
CA PRO A 199 18.10 -25.28 3.78
C PRO A 199 17.47 -25.43 2.40
N SER A 200 17.15 -24.31 1.78
CA SER A 200 16.65 -24.28 0.40
C SER A 200 17.04 -22.99 -0.30
N THR A 201 17.27 -23.09 -1.59
CA THR A 201 17.52 -21.95 -2.47
C THR A 201 16.52 -21.96 -3.61
N THR A 202 15.86 -20.84 -3.84
CA THR A 202 14.92 -20.66 -4.94
C THR A 202 15.40 -19.54 -5.84
N ILE A 203 15.46 -19.80 -7.13
CA ILE A 203 15.72 -18.80 -8.18
C ILE A 203 14.43 -18.60 -8.97
N ASP A 204 14.08 -17.36 -9.22
CA ASP A 204 12.92 -16.96 -10.01
C ASP A 204 13.38 -16.01 -11.12
N ILE A 205 13.05 -16.32 -12.37
CA ILE A 205 13.38 -15.49 -13.52
C ILE A 205 12.17 -15.39 -14.43
N ALA A 206 11.81 -14.14 -14.79
CA ALA A 206 10.74 -13.93 -15.74
C ALA A 206 11.03 -12.79 -16.73
N THR A 207 10.34 -12.86 -17.86
CA THR A 207 10.36 -11.85 -18.91
C THR A 207 8.95 -11.60 -19.43
N GLY A 208 8.68 -10.41 -19.90
CA GLY A 208 7.32 -10.09 -20.33
C GLY A 208 7.17 -8.83 -21.16
N SER A 209 5.94 -8.39 -21.27
CA SER A 209 5.53 -7.20 -22.02
C SER A 209 6.35 -5.97 -21.59
N TRP A 210 6.60 -5.09 -22.57
CA TRP A 210 7.25 -3.79 -22.37
C TRP A 210 8.65 -3.89 -21.77
N LYS A 211 9.42 -4.90 -22.20
CA LYS A 211 10.80 -5.16 -21.74
C LYS A 211 10.87 -5.38 -20.21
N ARG A 212 9.84 -5.98 -19.63
CA ARG A 212 9.89 -6.34 -18.23
C ARG A 212 10.75 -7.56 -18.02
N HIS A 213 11.61 -7.50 -16.99
CA HIS A 213 12.45 -8.61 -16.53
C HIS A 213 12.45 -8.62 -15.01
N THR A 214 12.28 -9.82 -14.44
CA THR A 214 12.39 -10.03 -13.00
C THR A 214 13.43 -11.08 -12.67
N TYR A 215 14.17 -10.87 -11.59
CA TYR A 215 15.18 -11.79 -11.08
C TYR A 215 15.02 -11.87 -9.57
N GLY A 216 14.77 -13.06 -9.06
CA GLY A 216 14.60 -13.34 -7.65
C GLY A 216 15.55 -14.43 -7.18
N LEU A 217 16.13 -14.25 -6.00
CA LEU A 217 16.88 -15.27 -5.27
C LEU A 217 16.37 -15.28 -3.84
N VAL A 218 15.95 -16.44 -3.37
CA VAL A 218 15.61 -16.68 -1.97
C VAL A 218 16.50 -17.80 -1.45
N HIS A 219 17.15 -17.58 -0.31
CA HIS A 219 17.92 -18.60 0.39
C HIS A 219 17.55 -18.59 1.87
N ASN A 220 17.26 -19.75 2.41
CA ASN A 220 16.91 -19.89 3.82
C ASN A 220 17.41 -21.22 4.39
N GLY A 221 17.52 -21.31 5.70
CA GLY A 221 17.95 -22.52 6.37
C GLY A 221 18.11 -22.33 7.87
N SER A 222 18.71 -23.34 8.49
CA SER A 222 19.09 -23.35 9.90
C SER A 222 20.46 -23.97 10.11
N SER A 223 21.04 -23.77 11.30
CA SER A 223 22.16 -24.57 11.81
C SER A 223 21.72 -26.01 12.09
N ASP A 224 22.68 -26.94 12.22
CA ASP A 224 22.42 -28.36 12.46
C ASP A 224 21.66 -28.60 13.78
N ASP A 225 21.87 -27.77 14.80
CA ASP A 225 21.16 -27.79 16.06
C ASP A 225 19.78 -27.11 16.02
N GLY A 226 19.42 -26.49 14.87
CA GLY A 226 18.16 -25.77 14.67
C GLY A 226 18.03 -24.45 15.44
N ASN A 227 19.03 -24.07 16.25
CA ASN A 227 18.99 -22.90 17.12
C ASN A 227 19.17 -21.60 16.36
N TRP A 228 19.90 -21.62 15.27
CA TRP A 228 20.03 -20.49 14.36
C TRP A 228 19.20 -20.74 13.12
N ARG A 229 18.44 -19.74 12.71
CA ARG A 229 17.69 -19.74 11.45
C ARG A 229 18.03 -18.48 10.68
N TYR A 230 18.09 -18.59 9.37
CA TYR A 230 18.39 -17.46 8.49
C TYR A 230 17.49 -17.46 7.27
N PHE A 231 17.18 -16.28 6.79
CA PHE A 231 16.44 -16.03 5.58
C PHE A 231 17.08 -14.86 4.83
N MET A 232 17.23 -15.00 3.52
CA MET A 232 17.75 -13.95 2.64
C MET A 232 16.96 -13.93 1.35
N VAL A 233 16.65 -12.74 0.87
CA VAL A 233 16.06 -12.52 -0.46
C VAL A 233 16.77 -11.38 -1.16
N LEU A 234 17.02 -11.57 -2.46
CA LEU A 234 17.46 -10.54 -3.40
C LEU A 234 16.46 -10.52 -4.55
N ASN A 235 16.04 -9.34 -4.97
CA ASN A 235 15.09 -9.20 -6.07
C ASN A 235 15.41 -7.97 -6.91
N ARG A 236 15.23 -8.12 -8.23
CA ARG A 236 15.20 -7.03 -9.19
C ARG A 236 13.99 -7.17 -10.08
N ASP A 237 13.23 -6.10 -10.23
CA ASP A 237 12.13 -5.97 -11.20
C ASP A 237 12.35 -4.68 -11.99
N MET A 238 12.34 -4.78 -13.31
CA MET A 238 12.54 -3.63 -14.19
C MET A 238 11.64 -3.74 -15.42
N GLY A 239 11.14 -2.61 -15.87
CA GLY A 239 10.28 -2.53 -17.03
C GLY A 239 10.45 -1.24 -17.82
N GLY A 240 10.15 -1.32 -19.11
CA GLY A 240 10.06 -0.15 -19.99
C GLY A 240 8.72 0.57 -19.86
N ASP A 241 8.52 1.58 -20.69
CA ASP A 241 7.25 2.31 -20.73
C ASP A 241 6.09 1.39 -21.08
N THR A 242 5.02 1.48 -20.31
CA THR A 242 3.81 0.67 -20.48
C THR A 242 2.95 1.15 -21.64
N HIS A 243 1.90 0.41 -21.96
CA HIS A 243 0.89 0.81 -22.93
C HIS A 243 -0.49 0.76 -22.29
N TYR A 244 -1.39 1.59 -22.79
CA TYR A 244 -2.79 1.60 -22.40
C TYR A 244 -3.69 1.62 -23.63
N LYS A 245 -4.93 1.17 -23.48
CA LYS A 245 -5.98 1.34 -24.47
C LYS A 245 -6.86 2.50 -24.06
N ASP A 246 -7.00 3.46 -24.93
CA ASP A 246 -7.82 4.64 -24.68
C ASP A 246 -9.31 4.33 -24.82
N GLY A 247 -10.11 4.69 -23.82
CA GLY A 247 -11.54 4.39 -23.78
C GLY A 247 -12.38 5.17 -24.79
N LEU A 248 -11.92 6.34 -25.21
CA LEU A 248 -12.66 7.18 -26.18
C LEU A 248 -12.35 6.80 -27.61
N THR A 249 -11.09 6.51 -27.92
CA THR A 249 -10.66 6.21 -29.29
C THR A 249 -10.58 4.71 -29.60
N GLY A 250 -10.54 3.86 -28.57
CA GLY A 250 -10.33 2.41 -28.69
C GLY A 250 -8.92 2.02 -29.14
N LYS A 251 -8.00 2.99 -29.34
CA LYS A 251 -6.63 2.76 -29.80
C LYS A 251 -5.68 2.49 -28.64
N ASN A 252 -4.58 1.78 -28.95
CA ASN A 252 -3.49 1.57 -28.00
C ASN A 252 -2.46 2.70 -28.14
N TYR A 253 -2.03 3.22 -26.98
CA TYR A 253 -1.00 4.25 -26.89
C TYR A 253 0.11 3.81 -25.95
N LYS A 254 1.32 4.30 -26.18
CA LYS A 254 2.43 4.16 -25.25
C LYS A 254 2.29 5.20 -24.12
N TYR A 255 2.46 4.75 -22.89
CA TYR A 255 2.44 5.59 -21.71
C TYR A 255 3.89 5.98 -21.38
N PHE A 256 4.34 7.08 -21.98
CA PHE A 256 5.72 7.53 -21.85
C PHE A 256 6.06 7.94 -20.42
N GLY A 257 7.30 7.64 -20.01
CA GLY A 257 7.80 7.98 -18.69
C GLY A 257 7.34 7.03 -17.59
N THR A 258 6.78 5.87 -17.93
CA THR A 258 6.33 4.87 -16.95
C THR A 258 7.33 3.73 -16.71
N HIS A 259 8.53 3.82 -17.27
CA HIS A 259 9.59 2.84 -17.04
C HIS A 259 10.13 2.91 -15.61
N TYR A 260 10.59 1.78 -15.10
CA TYR A 260 10.99 1.66 -13.71
C TYR A 260 12.10 0.62 -13.49
N LYS A 261 12.71 0.69 -12.33
CA LYS A 261 13.67 -0.29 -11.83
C LYS A 261 13.60 -0.35 -10.31
N ASP A 262 13.35 -1.55 -9.78
CA ASP A 262 13.31 -1.86 -8.35
C ASP A 262 14.40 -2.88 -8.01
N ASP A 263 15.23 -2.54 -7.06
CA ASP A 263 16.18 -3.46 -6.42
C ASP A 263 15.78 -3.60 -4.95
N SER A 264 15.68 -4.82 -4.46
CA SER A 264 15.39 -5.07 -3.05
C SER A 264 16.20 -6.21 -2.48
N ALA A 265 16.52 -6.11 -1.20
CA ALA A 265 17.20 -7.12 -0.42
C ALA A 265 16.60 -7.18 0.99
N ALA A 266 16.46 -8.38 1.52
CA ALA A 266 16.14 -8.55 2.93
C ALA A 266 16.98 -9.70 3.51
N VAL A 267 17.35 -9.53 4.79
CA VAL A 267 18.04 -10.55 5.57
C VAL A 267 17.38 -10.62 6.94
N ARG A 268 17.14 -11.83 7.40
CA ARG A 268 16.68 -12.10 8.77
C ARG A 268 17.53 -13.21 9.38
N ILE A 269 17.93 -13.03 10.62
CA ILE A 269 18.65 -13.99 11.43
C ILE A 269 17.92 -14.12 12.77
N ASP A 270 17.52 -15.32 13.08
CA ASP A 270 16.85 -15.65 14.34
C ASP A 270 17.74 -16.60 15.14
N ARG A 271 17.86 -16.36 16.45
CA ARG A 271 18.50 -17.29 17.40
C ARG A 271 17.51 -17.66 18.49
N GLN A 272 17.24 -18.93 18.60
CA GLN A 272 16.46 -19.51 19.69
C GLN A 272 17.40 -19.98 20.80
N TYR A 273 17.14 -19.54 22.04
CA TYR A 273 17.91 -19.96 23.23
C TYR A 273 17.25 -21.09 23.96
N ASP A 274 15.91 -21.03 24.06
CA ASP A 274 15.02 -22.05 24.63
C ASP A 274 13.61 -21.89 24.05
N ASP A 275 12.62 -22.59 24.60
CA ASP A 275 11.25 -22.57 24.07
C ASP A 275 10.56 -21.20 24.17
N ASN A 276 11.02 -20.33 25.07
CA ASN A 276 10.40 -19.03 25.32
C ASN A 276 11.23 -17.84 24.82
N HIS A 277 12.55 -17.99 24.70
CA HIS A 277 13.46 -16.89 24.43
C HIS A 277 14.10 -17.00 23.06
N PHE A 278 13.89 -15.98 22.25
CA PHE A 278 14.64 -15.84 21.01
C PHE A 278 14.99 -14.40 20.68
N VAL A 279 16.05 -14.21 19.91
CA VAL A 279 16.47 -12.93 19.34
C VAL A 279 16.31 -12.98 17.83
N SER A 280 15.74 -11.94 17.27
CA SER A 280 15.62 -11.76 15.83
C SER A 280 16.24 -10.45 15.40
N LEU A 281 17.08 -10.50 14.37
CA LEU A 281 17.60 -9.35 13.65
C LEU A 281 17.07 -9.40 12.23
N SER A 282 16.34 -8.39 11.81
CA SER A 282 15.85 -8.26 10.44
C SER A 282 16.29 -6.93 9.81
N TYR A 283 16.68 -6.99 8.55
CA TYR A 283 17.02 -5.83 7.74
C TYR A 283 16.35 -5.94 6.37
N ASN A 284 15.60 -4.91 5.99
CA ASN A 284 14.97 -4.78 4.69
C ASN A 284 15.49 -3.53 3.99
N TYR A 285 15.82 -3.66 2.72
CA TYR A 285 16.27 -2.56 1.87
C TYR A 285 15.57 -2.59 0.52
N THR A 286 15.08 -1.44 0.08
CA THR A 286 14.57 -1.24 -1.28
C THR A 286 15.22 -0.02 -1.91
N ASN A 287 15.47 -0.09 -3.21
CA ASN A 287 16.00 1.00 -4.01
C ASN A 287 15.22 1.04 -5.33
N ASN A 288 14.42 2.04 -5.47
CA ASN A 288 13.51 2.22 -6.58
C ASN A 288 13.92 3.42 -7.42
N TRP A 289 13.72 3.32 -8.71
CA TRP A 289 13.79 4.41 -9.67
C TRP A 289 12.59 4.31 -10.61
N ASP A 290 11.81 5.38 -10.71
CA ASP A 290 10.66 5.50 -11.60
C ASP A 290 10.81 6.70 -12.51
N GLY A 291 10.50 6.53 -13.79
CA GLY A 291 10.26 7.64 -14.68
C GLY A 291 9.02 8.42 -14.22
N TYR A 292 8.91 9.66 -14.68
CA TYR A 292 7.76 10.49 -14.40
C TYR A 292 6.88 10.56 -15.64
N PRO A 293 5.64 10.04 -15.60
CA PRO A 293 4.82 9.92 -16.79
C PRO A 293 4.31 11.28 -17.26
N ILE A 294 4.11 11.39 -18.55
CA ILE A 294 3.23 12.43 -19.08
C ILE A 294 1.80 12.00 -18.76
N VAL A 295 1.04 12.91 -18.21
CA VAL A 295 -0.40 12.69 -18.06
C VAL A 295 -1.00 12.46 -19.45
N PRO A 296 -1.58 11.29 -19.69
CA PRO A 296 -1.79 10.83 -21.07
C PRO A 296 -2.90 11.57 -21.80
N ARG A 297 -3.88 12.10 -21.09
CA ARG A 297 -4.98 12.86 -21.70
C ARG A 297 -5.80 13.64 -20.71
N ASP A 298 -6.43 14.69 -21.19
CA ASP A 298 -7.63 15.23 -20.58
C ASP A 298 -8.82 14.36 -21.05
N TYR A 299 -9.61 13.86 -20.15
CA TYR A 299 -10.83 13.12 -20.43
C TYR A 299 -11.69 13.81 -21.53
N ARG A 300 -11.77 15.14 -21.51
CA ARG A 300 -12.53 15.95 -22.46
C ARG A 300 -11.82 16.19 -23.77
N ALA A 301 -10.55 15.88 -23.86
CA ALA A 301 -9.75 16.14 -25.06
C ALA A 301 -9.91 15.07 -26.15
N ALA A 302 -10.68 14.04 -25.93
CA ALA A 302 -10.97 12.93 -26.82
C ALA A 302 -9.76 12.13 -27.33
N SER A 303 -8.53 12.66 -27.24
CA SER A 303 -7.32 11.94 -27.63
C SER A 303 -6.06 12.63 -27.10
N ILE A 304 -4.99 11.86 -26.99
CA ILE A 304 -3.67 12.36 -26.60
C ILE A 304 -3.13 13.36 -27.64
N ASP A 305 -3.43 13.15 -28.91
CA ASP A 305 -2.97 14.03 -30.00
C ASP A 305 -3.57 15.43 -29.87
N ARG A 306 -4.83 15.53 -29.45
CA ARG A 306 -5.46 16.83 -29.18
C ARG A 306 -4.87 17.51 -27.96
N PHE A 307 -4.56 16.75 -26.94
CA PHE A 307 -3.87 17.25 -25.77
C PHE A 307 -2.51 17.85 -26.13
N PHE A 308 -1.73 17.18 -26.97
CA PHE A 308 -0.42 17.63 -27.41
C PHE A 308 -0.47 18.74 -28.48
N SER A 309 -1.51 18.80 -29.28
CA SER A 309 -1.65 19.85 -30.30
C SER A 309 -2.02 21.20 -29.70
N GLY A 310 -2.23 21.32 -28.41
CA GLY A 310 -2.65 22.58 -27.78
C GLY A 310 -4.09 22.99 -28.11
N GLN A 311 -4.85 22.13 -28.81
CA GLN A 311 -6.25 22.36 -29.19
C GLN A 311 -7.25 21.91 -28.12
N VAL A 312 -6.80 21.67 -26.89
CA VAL A 312 -7.69 21.31 -25.79
C VAL A 312 -8.46 22.56 -25.37
N ASN A 313 -9.60 22.74 -25.98
CA ASN A 313 -10.59 23.69 -25.50
C ASN A 313 -11.47 22.96 -24.50
N ILE A 314 -11.23 23.14 -23.22
CA ILE A 314 -11.97 22.50 -22.13
C ILE A 314 -13.44 22.89 -22.19
N ASP A 315 -13.74 24.07 -22.76
CA ASP A 315 -15.08 24.63 -22.86
C ASP A 315 -15.98 23.89 -23.87
N ALA A 316 -15.42 23.03 -24.72
CA ALA A 316 -16.17 22.48 -25.85
C ALA A 316 -16.82 21.13 -25.61
N ALA A 317 -16.49 20.40 -24.53
CA ALA A 317 -16.90 19.01 -24.39
C ALA A 317 -18.17 18.80 -23.53
N ASP A 318 -18.49 19.69 -22.61
CA ASP A 318 -19.62 19.55 -21.70
C ASP A 318 -20.61 20.72 -21.70
N GLY A 319 -20.39 21.70 -22.56
CA GLY A 319 -21.26 22.89 -22.65
C GLY A 319 -21.19 23.82 -21.44
N LYS A 320 -20.27 23.57 -20.48
CA LYS A 320 -20.06 24.40 -19.31
C LYS A 320 -18.91 25.36 -19.56
N SER A 321 -19.12 26.61 -19.23
CA SER A 321 -18.09 27.65 -19.26
C SER A 321 -17.10 27.37 -18.12
N HIS A 322 -16.05 26.65 -18.44
CA HIS A 322 -14.87 26.60 -17.56
C HIS A 322 -13.95 27.72 -18.00
N ALA A 323 -13.50 28.55 -17.06
CA ALA A 323 -12.55 29.59 -17.36
C ALA A 323 -11.34 28.99 -18.08
N PRO A 324 -10.87 29.60 -19.20
CA PRO A 324 -9.79 29.05 -19.98
C PRO A 324 -8.55 28.98 -19.10
N ILE A 325 -8.14 27.78 -18.72
CA ILE A 325 -6.84 27.57 -18.10
C ILE A 325 -5.83 28.07 -19.14
N ASN A 326 -4.99 28.99 -18.72
CA ASN A 326 -4.03 29.63 -19.61
C ASN A 326 -3.27 28.57 -20.41
N GLN A 327 -3.63 28.41 -21.69
CA GLN A 327 -3.07 27.40 -22.58
C GLN A 327 -1.55 27.51 -22.68
N GLY A 328 -1.00 28.72 -22.57
CA GLY A 328 0.44 28.94 -22.53
C GLY A 328 1.12 28.33 -21.31
N PHE A 329 0.41 28.23 -20.19
CA PHE A 329 0.91 27.60 -18.98
C PHE A 329 0.87 26.05 -19.09
N ARG A 330 -0.23 25.48 -19.58
CA ARG A 330 -0.33 24.03 -19.84
C ARG A 330 0.74 23.58 -20.83
N ASN A 331 0.87 24.22 -21.97
CA ASN A 331 1.84 23.86 -22.98
C ASN A 331 3.28 23.94 -22.46
N LYS A 332 3.63 24.95 -21.67
CA LYS A 332 4.97 25.08 -21.11
C LYS A 332 5.28 24.13 -19.98
N TRP A 333 4.35 23.92 -19.08
CA TRP A 333 4.65 23.24 -17.83
C TRP A 333 4.53 21.71 -17.95
N TRP A 334 3.51 21.20 -18.61
CA TRP A 334 3.25 19.78 -18.71
C TRP A 334 4.16 19.07 -19.71
N TYR A 335 4.41 19.66 -20.84
CA TYR A 335 5.26 19.07 -21.86
C TYR A 335 6.74 19.10 -21.52
N HIS A 336 7.18 20.13 -20.85
CA HIS A 336 8.61 20.35 -20.61
C HIS A 336 9.07 19.83 -19.26
N GLY A 337 8.17 19.79 -18.29
CA GLY A 337 8.50 19.40 -16.94
C GLY A 337 8.44 17.90 -16.69
N VAL A 338 7.73 17.14 -17.51
CA VAL A 338 7.33 15.77 -17.16
C VAL A 338 8.18 14.71 -17.85
N LEU A 339 8.43 14.80 -19.17
CA LEU A 339 9.33 13.88 -19.85
C LEU A 339 10.78 14.11 -19.41
N GLY A 340 11.43 13.06 -18.93
CA GLY A 340 12.78 13.13 -18.40
C GLY A 340 12.84 13.41 -16.90
N ASN A 341 11.73 13.77 -16.25
CA ASN A 341 11.65 13.78 -14.81
C ASN A 341 11.68 12.35 -14.24
N PHE A 342 12.16 12.22 -13.04
CA PHE A 342 12.22 10.92 -12.35
C PHE A 342 11.96 11.08 -10.86
N THR A 343 11.61 9.97 -10.23
CA THR A 343 11.60 9.83 -8.78
C THR A 343 12.48 8.64 -8.36
N THR A 344 13.15 8.77 -7.23
CA THR A 344 13.85 7.65 -6.60
C THR A 344 13.40 7.48 -5.16
N SER A 345 13.46 6.24 -4.69
CA SER A 345 13.18 5.90 -3.31
C SER A 345 14.21 4.91 -2.80
N LYS A 346 14.74 5.17 -1.62
CA LYS A 346 15.57 4.22 -0.88
C LYS A 346 15.00 4.08 0.50
N THR A 347 14.50 2.90 0.82
CA THR A 347 13.91 2.59 2.12
C THR A 347 14.74 1.52 2.80
N SER A 348 15.05 1.72 4.07
CA SER A 348 15.68 0.70 4.91
C SER A 348 14.96 0.58 6.24
N ASN A 349 14.72 -0.64 6.67
CA ASN A 349 14.13 -0.99 7.95
C ASN A 349 15.07 -1.96 8.67
N LEU A 350 15.45 -1.62 9.89
CA LEU A 350 16.26 -2.46 10.78
C LEU A 350 15.48 -2.68 12.07
N ASP A 351 15.29 -3.93 12.43
CA ASP A 351 14.58 -4.33 13.66
C ASP A 351 15.42 -5.37 14.41
N LEU A 352 15.63 -5.12 15.70
CA LEU A 352 16.21 -6.06 16.65
C LEU A 352 15.17 -6.35 17.72
N THR A 353 14.71 -7.59 17.79
CA THR A 353 13.67 -8.03 18.71
C THR A 353 14.20 -9.12 19.65
N TYR A 354 14.01 -8.96 20.94
CA TYR A 354 14.15 -10.02 21.93
C TYR A 354 12.78 -10.40 22.45
N GLN A 355 12.36 -11.61 22.19
CA GLN A 355 11.10 -12.17 22.67
C GLN A 355 11.39 -13.09 23.85
N PHE A 356 10.62 -12.94 24.91
CA PHE A 356 10.78 -13.66 26.17
C PHE A 356 9.52 -14.41 26.61
N ASN A 357 8.52 -14.45 25.75
CA ASN A 357 7.36 -15.34 25.87
C ASN A 357 6.92 -15.73 24.44
N LYS A 358 6.96 -17.04 24.13
CA LYS A 358 6.63 -17.57 22.80
C LYS A 358 5.14 -17.93 22.68
N ASP A 359 4.28 -17.41 23.53
CA ASP A 359 2.84 -17.53 23.28
C ASP A 359 2.51 -16.77 22.00
N ASN A 360 2.15 -17.50 20.94
CA ASN A 360 1.83 -16.89 19.64
C ASN A 360 0.60 -15.98 19.68
N ASN A 361 -0.25 -16.16 20.68
CA ASN A 361 -1.44 -15.33 20.87
C ASN A 361 -1.16 -14.10 21.75
N LEU A 362 -0.20 -14.19 22.67
CA LEU A 362 0.14 -13.17 23.66
C LEU A 362 1.66 -13.01 23.81
N PRO A 363 2.43 -12.73 22.73
CA PRO A 363 3.87 -12.65 22.83
C PRO A 363 4.31 -11.45 23.66
N SER A 364 5.37 -11.64 24.42
CA SER A 364 6.05 -10.57 25.16
C SER A 364 7.43 -10.36 24.59
N TYR A 365 7.74 -9.13 24.22
CA TYR A 365 9.00 -8.78 23.59
C TYR A 365 9.42 -7.34 23.86
N ILE A 366 10.70 -7.07 23.66
CA ILE A 366 11.26 -5.73 23.48
C ILE A 366 11.87 -5.66 22.07
N ARG A 367 11.62 -4.57 21.37
CA ARG A 367 12.09 -4.29 20.02
C ARG A 367 12.78 -2.93 19.97
N ALA A 368 13.95 -2.87 19.35
CA ALA A 368 14.55 -1.61 18.91
C ALA A 368 14.48 -1.55 17.39
N PHE A 369 14.15 -0.39 16.84
CA PHE A 369 13.96 -0.24 15.40
C PHE A 369 14.52 1.08 14.85
N SER A 370 14.85 1.03 13.56
CA SER A 370 15.22 2.20 12.76
C SER A 370 14.65 2.08 11.36
N THR A 371 13.92 3.08 10.92
CA THR A 371 13.46 3.25 9.53
C THR A 371 14.12 4.48 8.95
N HIS A 372 14.66 4.36 7.74
CA HIS A 372 15.28 5.45 7.00
C HIS A 372 14.80 5.43 5.56
N ASN A 373 14.15 6.53 5.15
CA ASN A 373 13.66 6.73 3.80
C ASN A 373 14.33 7.93 3.16
N ILE A 374 14.83 7.77 1.95
CA ILE A 374 15.34 8.87 1.12
C ILE A 374 14.56 8.85 -0.18
N TYR A 375 13.91 9.97 -0.44
CA TYR A 375 13.15 10.19 -1.64
C TYR A 375 13.75 11.33 -2.43
N GLU A 376 13.82 11.19 -3.75
CA GLU A 376 14.34 12.23 -4.63
C GLU A 376 13.39 12.42 -5.80
N ALA A 377 13.10 13.68 -6.12
CA ALA A 377 12.40 14.06 -7.34
C ALA A 377 13.32 14.90 -8.20
N GLY A 378 13.65 14.39 -9.36
CA GLY A 378 14.49 15.08 -10.35
C GLY A 378 13.65 15.76 -11.41
N TRP A 379 13.76 17.08 -11.51
CA TRP A 379 13.06 17.92 -12.47
C TRP A 379 14.03 18.42 -13.51
N VAL A 380 13.70 18.23 -14.79
CA VAL A 380 14.51 18.78 -15.89
C VAL A 380 14.58 20.30 -15.77
N LYS A 381 15.79 20.86 -15.79
CA LYS A 381 15.98 22.30 -15.79
C LYS A 381 15.63 22.88 -17.18
N ASN A 382 14.65 23.74 -17.20
CA ASN A 382 14.03 24.25 -18.43
C ASN A 382 14.63 25.55 -18.98
N SER A 383 15.84 25.94 -18.62
CA SER A 383 16.39 27.24 -18.99
C SER A 383 16.46 27.50 -20.51
N ASN A 384 16.38 26.48 -21.36
CA ASN A 384 16.54 26.58 -22.81
C ASN A 384 15.31 26.11 -23.60
N PHE A 385 14.18 25.91 -22.98
CA PHE A 385 12.98 25.39 -23.63
C PHE A 385 12.09 26.55 -24.09
N ASN A 386 12.21 26.93 -25.35
CA ASN A 386 11.28 27.82 -26.01
C ASN A 386 10.42 27.04 -27.02
N PHE A 387 9.42 26.30 -26.55
CA PHE A 387 8.38 25.86 -27.47
C PHE A 387 7.47 27.05 -27.81
N SER A 388 7.34 27.31 -29.10
CA SER A 388 6.29 28.20 -29.55
C SER A 388 4.94 27.65 -29.14
N PRO A 389 4.07 28.42 -28.47
CA PRO A 389 2.72 27.98 -28.12
C PRO A 389 1.86 27.58 -29.32
N SER A 390 2.27 27.92 -30.52
CA SER A 390 1.56 27.69 -31.78
C SER A 390 2.09 26.50 -32.60
N GLY A 391 3.09 25.75 -32.11
CA GLY A 391 3.65 24.61 -32.82
C GLY A 391 2.93 23.31 -32.48
N ASN A 392 2.34 22.63 -33.46
CA ASN A 392 1.86 21.26 -33.33
C ASN A 392 3.08 20.34 -33.23
N ILE A 393 3.43 19.93 -32.01
CA ILE A 393 4.50 18.97 -31.77
C ILE A 393 3.87 17.61 -31.48
N THR A 394 4.27 16.59 -32.24
CA THR A 394 3.87 15.19 -31.92
C THR A 394 4.60 14.68 -30.70
N MET A 395 4.06 13.64 -30.06
CA MET A 395 4.70 12.98 -28.93
C MET A 395 6.09 12.43 -29.28
N GLU A 396 6.24 11.90 -30.50
CA GLU A 396 7.54 11.41 -30.97
C GLU A 396 8.55 12.53 -31.13
N GLN A 397 8.14 13.69 -31.66
CA GLN A 397 9.02 14.85 -31.76
C GLN A 397 9.43 15.39 -30.41
N LEU A 398 8.51 15.44 -29.44
CA LEU A 398 8.80 15.83 -28.07
C LEU A 398 9.77 14.82 -27.41
N LYS A 399 9.52 13.52 -27.59
CA LYS A 399 10.40 12.47 -27.09
C LYS A 399 11.78 12.53 -27.72
N ALA A 400 11.89 12.66 -29.05
CA ALA A 400 13.16 12.78 -29.74
C ALA A 400 13.96 14.00 -29.26
N TYR A 401 13.29 15.11 -29.00
CA TYR A 401 13.92 16.28 -28.41
C TYR A 401 14.44 16.01 -27.00
N LEU A 402 13.64 15.37 -26.15
CA LEU A 402 14.03 15.06 -24.78
C LEU A 402 15.11 13.98 -24.70
N ASP A 403 15.11 13.01 -25.61
CA ASP A 403 16.19 12.03 -25.74
C ASP A 403 17.51 12.70 -26.19
N SER A 404 17.43 13.78 -26.97
CA SER A 404 18.58 14.58 -27.38
C SER A 404 19.05 15.58 -26.30
N TYR A 405 18.19 15.87 -25.33
CA TYR A 405 18.44 16.84 -24.28
C TYR A 405 19.27 16.19 -23.15
N LYS A 406 20.54 16.45 -23.10
CA LYS A 406 21.41 16.11 -21.96
C LYS A 406 21.22 17.16 -20.85
N GLY A 407 20.00 17.26 -20.36
CA GLY A 407 19.64 18.29 -19.38
C GLY A 407 20.11 17.97 -17.98
N GLU A 408 20.48 19.01 -17.27
CA GLU A 408 20.64 18.97 -15.84
C GLU A 408 19.29 18.85 -15.15
N HIS A 409 19.25 18.09 -14.06
CA HIS A 409 18.07 18.01 -13.20
C HIS A 409 18.26 18.88 -11.96
N SER A 410 17.20 19.53 -11.55
CA SER A 410 17.07 20.04 -10.19
C SER A 410 16.47 18.93 -9.33
N VAL A 411 17.19 18.49 -8.31
CA VAL A 411 16.77 17.37 -7.48
C VAL A 411 16.31 17.86 -6.11
N SER A 412 15.04 17.64 -5.81
CA SER A 412 14.51 17.80 -4.45
C SER A 412 14.71 16.50 -3.69
N THR A 413 15.24 16.60 -2.47
CA THR A 413 15.50 15.44 -1.62
C THR A 413 14.66 15.54 -0.35
N TYR A 414 14.05 14.42 0.01
CA TYR A 414 13.25 14.24 1.21
C TYR A 414 13.82 13.07 2.00
N LYS A 415 14.14 13.28 3.27
CA LYS A 415 14.68 12.24 4.15
C LYS A 415 13.77 12.11 5.35
N GLU A 416 13.34 10.89 5.60
CA GLU A 416 12.55 10.53 6.77
C GLU A 416 13.36 9.54 7.61
N GLN A 417 13.34 9.72 8.92
CA GLN A 417 13.93 8.76 9.83
C GLN A 417 13.02 8.61 11.05
N SER A 418 12.81 7.37 11.46
CA SER A 418 12.08 7.02 12.68
C SER A 418 12.92 5.99 13.44
N ASN A 419 13.31 6.34 14.67
CA ASN A 419 14.04 5.46 15.56
C ASN A 419 13.25 5.28 16.86
N GLY A 420 13.16 4.06 17.35
CA GLY A 420 12.37 3.84 18.54
C GLY A 420 12.61 2.51 19.23
N VAL A 421 11.92 2.38 20.35
CA VAL A 421 11.88 1.18 21.16
C VAL A 421 10.42 0.85 21.46
N GLU A 422 10.09 -0.41 21.40
CA GLU A 422 8.76 -0.96 21.69
C GLU A 422 8.89 -2.05 22.74
N LEU A 423 8.01 -2.04 23.72
CA LEU A 423 7.81 -3.11 24.71
C LEU A 423 6.38 -3.61 24.57
N GLN A 424 6.21 -4.90 24.48
CA GLN A 424 4.90 -5.55 24.58
C GLN A 424 4.94 -6.65 25.63
N LEU A 425 3.87 -6.74 26.41
CA LEU A 425 3.65 -7.73 27.44
C LEU A 425 2.29 -8.38 27.21
N GLY A 426 2.28 -9.71 27.00
CA GLY A 426 1.08 -10.50 26.85
C GLY A 426 0.99 -11.55 27.94
N LYS A 427 -0.18 -11.71 28.53
CA LYS A 427 -0.41 -12.71 29.57
C LYS A 427 -1.87 -13.14 29.65
N ARG A 428 -2.07 -14.45 29.74
CA ARG A 428 -3.39 -15.01 30.08
C ARG A 428 -3.56 -15.09 31.58
N TYR A 429 -4.70 -14.63 32.08
CA TYR A 429 -5.10 -14.70 33.47
C TYR A 429 -6.57 -15.07 33.59
N GLY A 430 -6.84 -16.35 33.94
CA GLY A 430 -8.20 -16.88 33.96
C GLY A 430 -8.86 -16.79 32.58
N ILE A 431 -9.98 -16.05 32.52
CA ILE A 431 -10.72 -15.81 31.27
C ILE A 431 -10.20 -14.62 30.46
N ASN A 432 -9.15 -13.95 30.93
CA ASN A 432 -8.63 -12.71 30.34
C ASN A 432 -7.33 -12.97 29.58
N ASP A 433 -7.24 -12.49 28.36
CA ASP A 433 -6.03 -12.39 27.57
C ASP A 433 -5.60 -10.91 27.52
N ILE A 434 -4.69 -10.54 28.42
CA ILE A 434 -4.26 -9.15 28.61
C ILE A 434 -3.05 -8.88 27.74
N LEU A 435 -3.12 -7.77 26.99
CA LEU A 435 -2.04 -7.27 26.17
C LEU A 435 -1.78 -5.80 26.51
N PHE A 436 -0.54 -5.50 26.88
CA PHE A 436 -0.07 -4.14 27.14
C PHE A 436 1.14 -3.84 26.25
N GLY A 437 1.20 -2.63 25.69
CA GLY A 437 2.35 -2.20 24.93
C GLY A 437 2.67 -0.74 25.09
N VAL A 438 3.96 -0.41 24.95
CA VAL A 438 4.49 0.95 24.95
C VAL A 438 5.47 1.09 23.79
N THR A 439 5.33 2.15 23.02
CA THR A 439 6.27 2.51 21.95
C THR A 439 6.73 3.96 22.14
N ALA A 440 8.05 4.17 22.16
CA ALA A 440 8.65 5.49 22.15
C ALA A 440 9.48 5.65 20.86
N SER A 441 9.24 6.71 20.10
CA SER A 441 9.98 7.01 18.88
C SER A 441 10.37 8.47 18.77
N HIS A 442 11.44 8.70 18.00
CA HIS A 442 11.87 10.00 17.54
C HIS A 442 11.81 10.02 16.02
N ASP A 443 10.97 10.89 15.49
CA ASP A 443 10.71 11.02 14.06
C ASP A 443 11.34 12.31 13.55
N THR A 444 12.02 12.22 12.41
CA THR A 444 12.61 13.38 11.72
C THR A 444 12.21 13.37 10.24
N TYR A 445 12.03 14.56 9.71
CA TYR A 445 11.81 14.82 8.30
C TYR A 445 12.67 15.99 7.84
N ASN A 446 13.44 15.79 6.80
CA ASN A 446 14.27 16.81 6.20
C ASN A 446 13.94 16.95 4.73
N ARG A 447 13.61 18.18 4.30
CA ARG A 447 13.32 18.53 2.92
C ARG A 447 14.35 19.52 2.40
N VAL A 448 14.99 19.18 1.29
CA VAL A 448 15.87 20.08 0.55
C VAL A 448 15.31 20.27 -0.84
N ASN A 449 14.93 21.49 -1.19
CA ASN A 449 14.50 21.85 -2.52
C ASN A 449 15.41 22.97 -3.08
N PRO A 450 16.44 22.62 -3.88
CA PRO A 450 17.39 23.59 -4.38
C PRO A 450 16.76 24.63 -5.33
N SER A 451 15.75 24.24 -6.12
CA SER A 451 15.09 25.13 -7.05
C SER A 451 14.31 26.25 -6.38
N ALA A 452 13.71 25.94 -5.23
CA ALA A 452 12.97 26.92 -4.43
C ALA A 452 13.83 27.55 -3.34
N ASN A 453 15.11 27.17 -3.23
CA ASN A 453 16.01 27.55 -2.15
C ASN A 453 15.41 27.33 -0.76
N THR A 454 14.65 26.24 -0.61
CA THR A 454 13.96 25.91 0.64
C THR A 454 14.55 24.66 1.27
N THR A 455 14.80 24.73 2.56
CA THR A 455 15.14 23.60 3.39
C THR A 455 14.25 23.65 4.62
N ALA A 456 13.73 22.52 5.01
CA ALA A 456 13.00 22.38 6.26
C ALA A 456 13.51 21.16 7.02
N ASN A 457 13.71 21.29 8.31
CA ASN A 457 14.02 20.19 9.21
C ASN A 457 12.93 20.16 10.28
N ILE A 458 12.20 19.06 10.32
CA ILE A 458 11.06 18.87 11.22
C ILE A 458 11.36 17.64 12.07
N ASN A 459 11.12 17.73 13.37
CA ASN A 459 11.22 16.58 14.26
C ASN A 459 10.13 16.57 15.32
N ARG A 460 9.85 15.40 15.85
CA ARG A 460 8.83 15.15 16.86
C ARG A 460 9.13 13.86 17.63
N ASN A 461 8.85 13.87 18.95
CA ASN A 461 8.86 12.66 19.76
C ASN A 461 7.45 12.14 19.94
N ILE A 462 7.29 10.83 19.86
CA ILE A 462 6.01 10.13 20.01
C ILE A 462 6.16 9.09 21.13
N LEU A 463 5.19 9.07 22.02
CA LEU A 463 4.99 8.01 22.99
C LEU A 463 3.57 7.50 22.83
N THR A 464 3.42 6.20 22.68
CA THR A 464 2.09 5.55 22.63
C THR A 464 2.07 4.37 23.56
N ASP A 465 0.98 4.22 24.28
CA ASP A 465 0.70 3.04 25.11
C ASP A 465 -0.68 2.51 24.78
N TYR A 466 -0.85 1.21 24.89
CA TYR A 466 -2.15 0.57 24.77
C TYR A 466 -2.31 -0.54 25.79
N LEU A 467 -3.56 -0.73 26.18
CA LEU A 467 -4.00 -1.82 27.00
C LEU A 467 -5.25 -2.44 26.38
N GLN A 468 -5.23 -3.74 26.19
CA GLN A 468 -6.35 -4.52 25.68
C GLN A 468 -6.55 -5.74 26.56
N ASP A 469 -7.81 -6.10 26.80
CA ASP A 469 -8.19 -7.34 27.47
C ASP A 469 -9.20 -8.08 26.61
N LYS A 470 -8.84 -9.29 26.14
CA LYS A 470 -9.78 -10.17 25.46
C LYS A 470 -10.40 -11.14 26.49
N ILE A 471 -11.64 -10.88 26.84
CA ILE A 471 -12.37 -11.58 27.90
C ILE A 471 -13.18 -12.73 27.29
N HIS A 472 -12.85 -13.95 27.62
CA HIS A 472 -13.55 -15.16 27.21
C HIS A 472 -14.65 -15.51 28.19
N PHE A 473 -15.83 -14.91 28.11
CA PHE A 473 -16.96 -15.20 29.00
C PHE A 473 -17.46 -16.63 28.85
N SER A 474 -17.33 -17.18 27.66
CA SER A 474 -17.64 -18.58 27.34
C SER A 474 -16.96 -18.95 26.00
N ASP A 475 -17.05 -20.23 25.62
CA ASP A 475 -16.59 -20.69 24.28
C ASP A 475 -17.34 -20.03 23.12
N LYS A 476 -18.45 -19.36 23.41
CA LYS A 476 -19.30 -18.70 22.41
C LYS A 476 -19.20 -17.19 22.42
N PHE A 477 -18.77 -16.57 23.52
CA PHE A 477 -18.84 -15.13 23.68
C PHE A 477 -17.53 -14.53 24.17
N GLU A 478 -17.00 -13.61 23.37
CA GLU A 478 -15.81 -12.82 23.68
C GLU A 478 -16.14 -11.33 23.62
N LEU A 479 -15.53 -10.59 24.52
CA LEU A 479 -15.55 -9.12 24.55
C LEU A 479 -14.12 -8.61 24.69
N THR A 480 -13.77 -7.62 23.89
CA THR A 480 -12.43 -7.05 23.87
C THR A 480 -12.48 -5.53 24.01
N PRO A 481 -12.50 -4.99 25.25
CA PRO A 481 -12.22 -3.57 25.48
C PRO A 481 -10.75 -3.26 25.26
N GLY A 482 -10.46 -2.03 24.81
CA GLY A 482 -9.11 -1.52 24.66
C GLY A 482 -9.04 -0.02 24.83
N LEU A 483 -7.91 0.44 25.32
CA LEU A 483 -7.55 1.85 25.47
C LEU A 483 -6.18 2.10 24.85
N ARG A 484 -6.02 3.26 24.25
CA ARG A 484 -4.75 3.75 23.73
C ARG A 484 -4.52 5.18 24.15
N TYR A 485 -3.31 5.47 24.59
CA TYR A 485 -2.84 6.82 24.84
C TYR A 485 -1.81 7.21 23.78
N LEU A 486 -1.91 8.43 23.28
CA LEU A 486 -0.96 9.07 22.39
C LEU A 486 -0.46 10.35 23.03
N HIS A 487 0.86 10.42 23.23
CA HIS A 487 1.55 11.66 23.50
C HIS A 487 2.47 11.97 22.30
N ALA A 488 2.35 13.18 21.76
CA ALA A 488 3.27 13.68 20.76
C ALA A 488 3.79 15.06 21.22
N SER A 489 5.10 15.23 21.23
CA SER A 489 5.71 16.52 21.57
C SER A 489 5.33 17.60 20.56
N ASP A 490 5.58 18.86 20.88
CA ASP A 490 5.49 19.91 19.88
C ASP A 490 6.38 19.61 18.67
N TYR A 491 5.94 20.06 17.51
CA TYR A 491 6.79 20.06 16.33
C TYR A 491 7.94 21.06 16.52
N THR A 492 9.14 20.63 16.22
CA THR A 492 10.27 21.53 16.01
C THR A 492 10.47 21.69 14.51
N VAL A 493 10.37 22.91 13.98
CA VAL A 493 10.51 23.24 12.56
C VAL A 493 11.59 24.28 12.36
N LYS A 494 12.71 23.89 11.75
CA LYS A 494 13.80 24.82 11.40
C LYS A 494 13.98 24.89 9.89
N LYS A 495 13.99 26.13 9.36
CA LYS A 495 14.32 26.38 7.95
C LYS A 495 15.83 26.39 7.72
N GLY A 496 16.25 26.24 6.47
CA GLY A 496 17.67 26.16 6.10
C GLY A 496 18.50 27.39 6.48
N ASN A 497 17.87 28.55 6.65
CA ASN A 497 18.50 29.79 7.18
C ASN A 497 18.51 29.86 8.71
N GLY A 498 18.15 28.78 9.41
CA GLY A 498 18.09 28.71 10.87
C GLY A 498 16.82 29.31 11.50
N ALA A 499 15.92 29.90 10.72
CA ALA A 499 14.68 30.47 11.23
C ALA A 499 13.80 29.39 11.87
N ASP A 500 13.33 29.63 13.08
CA ASP A 500 12.35 28.80 13.76
C ASP A 500 10.95 29.10 13.22
N LYS A 501 10.25 28.05 12.81
CA LYS A 501 8.87 28.06 12.32
C LYS A 501 8.03 27.00 13.01
N SER A 502 8.43 26.62 14.21
CA SER A 502 7.67 25.67 15.04
C SER A 502 6.29 26.24 15.33
N PRO A 503 5.21 25.50 15.07
CA PRO A 503 3.88 25.94 15.44
C PRO A 503 3.75 25.95 16.97
N SER A 504 3.05 26.94 17.52
CA SER A 504 2.68 26.94 18.93
C SER A 504 1.61 25.91 19.20
N ASP A 505 1.59 25.36 20.40
CA ASP A 505 0.55 24.44 20.89
C ASP A 505 0.30 23.24 19.97
N SER A 506 1.37 22.65 19.46
CA SER A 506 1.30 21.47 18.62
C SER A 506 1.47 20.16 19.38
N GLN A 507 1.67 20.22 20.68
CA GLN A 507 1.68 19.05 21.55
C GLN A 507 0.32 18.35 21.54
N VAL A 508 0.35 17.04 21.56
CA VAL A 508 -0.86 16.20 21.60
C VAL A 508 -0.83 15.29 22.80
N ASN A 509 -1.96 15.23 23.50
CA ASN A 509 -2.24 14.25 24.54
C ASN A 509 -3.67 13.75 24.30
N HIS A 510 -3.81 12.48 23.93
CA HIS A 510 -5.13 11.94 23.60
C HIS A 510 -5.29 10.49 24.03
N VAL A 511 -6.47 10.18 24.58
CA VAL A 511 -6.90 8.81 24.89
C VAL A 511 -8.01 8.41 23.93
N SER A 512 -7.85 7.27 23.28
CA SER A 512 -8.86 6.65 22.41
C SER A 512 -9.31 5.32 23.01
N GLY A 513 -10.61 5.07 22.99
CA GLY A 513 -11.21 3.81 23.41
C GLY A 513 -11.68 2.97 22.24
N MET A 514 -11.73 1.66 22.45
CA MET A 514 -12.34 0.71 21.55
C MET A 514 -13.09 -0.39 22.29
N MET A 515 -13.99 -1.04 21.60
CA MET A 515 -14.67 -2.25 22.04
C MET A 515 -14.95 -3.14 20.83
N ALA A 516 -14.61 -4.41 20.94
CA ALA A 516 -15.00 -5.42 19.97
C ALA A 516 -15.67 -6.60 20.66
N THR A 517 -16.56 -7.27 19.97
CA THR A 517 -17.28 -8.43 20.48
C THR A 517 -17.48 -9.46 19.39
N GLN A 518 -17.48 -10.71 19.76
CA GLN A 518 -17.81 -11.83 18.90
C GLN A 518 -18.72 -12.81 19.62
N TYR A 519 -19.75 -13.25 18.91
CA TYR A 519 -20.68 -14.28 19.39
C TYR A 519 -20.78 -15.43 18.39
N LYS A 520 -20.43 -16.63 18.83
CA LYS A 520 -20.53 -17.87 18.07
C LYS A 520 -21.85 -18.56 18.39
N PHE A 521 -22.80 -18.53 17.45
CA PHE A 521 -24.08 -19.23 17.59
C PHE A 521 -23.85 -20.74 17.61
N ASP A 522 -23.07 -21.22 16.68
CA ASP A 522 -22.64 -22.59 16.49
C ASP A 522 -21.26 -22.63 15.81
N ASP A 523 -20.73 -23.81 15.52
CA ASP A 523 -19.41 -23.97 14.87
C ASP A 523 -19.35 -23.43 13.42
N THR A 524 -20.49 -23.07 12.85
CA THR A 524 -20.61 -22.59 11.48
C THR A 524 -21.01 -21.13 11.36
N THR A 525 -21.46 -20.51 12.45
CA THR A 525 -22.06 -19.16 12.41
C THR A 525 -21.52 -18.30 13.52
N SER A 526 -20.92 -17.18 13.17
CA SER A 526 -20.47 -16.16 14.12
C SER A 526 -20.89 -14.76 13.70
N LEU A 527 -21.31 -13.96 14.68
CA LEU A 527 -21.57 -12.53 14.56
C LEU A 527 -20.44 -11.79 15.26
N TYR A 528 -19.96 -10.74 14.65
CA TYR A 528 -18.99 -9.83 15.27
C TYR A 528 -19.45 -8.38 15.16
N GLY A 529 -19.01 -7.58 16.11
CA GLY A 529 -19.26 -6.14 16.10
C GLY A 529 -18.11 -5.41 16.77
N SER A 530 -17.85 -4.19 16.33
CA SER A 530 -16.79 -3.39 16.91
C SER A 530 -17.06 -1.90 16.77
N TRP A 531 -16.54 -1.14 17.73
CA TRP A 531 -16.53 0.31 17.78
C TRP A 531 -15.15 0.80 18.21
N ALA A 532 -14.67 1.88 17.60
CA ALA A 532 -13.51 2.61 18.11
C ALA A 532 -13.64 4.11 17.86
N GLN A 533 -13.04 4.86 18.77
CA GLN A 533 -12.80 6.29 18.60
C GLN A 533 -11.67 6.49 17.60
N VAL A 534 -11.88 7.40 16.66
CA VAL A 534 -10.88 7.85 15.70
C VAL A 534 -10.31 9.17 16.19
N PHE A 535 -8.99 9.24 16.21
CA PHE A 535 -8.27 10.47 16.50
C PHE A 535 -7.03 10.57 15.61
N ARG A 536 -6.86 11.72 14.98
CA ARG A 536 -5.66 12.05 14.25
C ARG A 536 -5.24 13.49 14.54
N ALA A 537 -4.01 13.64 15.03
CA ALA A 537 -3.42 14.95 15.24
C ALA A 537 -3.20 15.69 13.89
N LYS A 538 -3.34 16.99 13.92
CA LYS A 538 -2.96 17.89 12.83
C LYS A 538 -1.50 17.63 12.42
N LYS A 539 -1.25 17.65 11.12
CA LYS A 539 0.12 17.64 10.59
C LYS A 539 0.73 19.03 10.68
N VAL A 540 2.04 19.10 10.58
CA VAL A 540 2.76 20.38 10.62
C VAL A 540 2.24 21.38 9.58
N THR A 541 1.82 20.92 8.41
CA THR A 541 1.24 21.75 7.33
C THR A 541 -0.17 22.26 7.63
N ASP A 542 -0.88 21.65 8.54
CA ASP A 542 -2.25 22.03 8.89
C ASP A 542 -2.29 23.27 9.80
N TYR A 543 -1.17 23.61 10.45
CA TYR A 543 -1.03 24.82 11.27
C TYR A 543 -0.93 26.10 10.44
N ASP A 544 -0.56 26.00 9.16
CA ASP A 544 -0.50 27.13 8.22
C ASP A 544 -1.82 27.33 7.45
N ALA A 545 -2.92 26.78 7.92
CA ALA A 545 -4.22 26.87 7.26
C ALA A 545 -4.73 28.33 7.17
N VAL A 546 -5.18 28.72 5.99
CA VAL A 546 -5.39 30.14 5.63
C VAL A 546 -6.80 30.64 6.00
N LEU A 547 -7.79 29.76 6.12
CA LEU A 547 -9.19 30.17 6.31
C LEU A 547 -9.62 30.23 7.76
N GLU A 548 -9.37 29.15 8.51
CA GLU A 548 -9.71 29.02 9.93
C GLU A 548 -8.67 28.11 10.60
N PRO A 549 -8.37 28.30 11.90
CA PRO A 549 -7.57 27.33 12.64
C PRO A 549 -8.19 25.95 12.57
N LEU A 550 -7.39 24.95 12.16
CA LEU A 550 -7.86 23.57 12.10
C LEU A 550 -7.87 22.93 13.48
N GLU A 551 -8.85 22.06 13.71
CA GLU A 551 -8.90 21.16 14.86
C GLU A 551 -8.38 19.78 14.47
N ASP A 552 -7.92 19.01 15.46
CA ASP A 552 -7.56 17.60 15.26
C ASP A 552 -8.78 16.81 14.79
N GLU A 553 -8.53 15.80 13.94
CA GLU A 553 -9.62 14.94 13.47
C GLU A 553 -10.13 14.03 14.58
N LYS A 554 -11.44 13.98 14.71
CA LYS A 554 -12.14 13.14 15.69
C LYS A 554 -13.35 12.49 15.04
N GLY A 555 -13.62 11.26 15.45
CA GLY A 555 -14.76 10.52 14.94
C GLY A 555 -14.93 9.17 15.61
N ASN A 556 -15.79 8.36 15.02
CA ASN A 556 -16.06 7.00 15.46
C ASN A 556 -16.22 6.09 14.24
N VAL A 557 -15.73 4.88 14.35
CA VAL A 557 -15.93 3.83 13.36
C VAL A 557 -16.67 2.65 14.00
N TYR A 558 -17.63 2.12 13.28
CA TYR A 558 -18.47 1.00 13.68
C TYR A 558 -18.40 -0.07 12.61
N ASN A 559 -18.27 -1.33 13.01
CA ASN A 559 -18.39 -2.47 12.11
C ASN A 559 -19.32 -3.50 12.70
N VAL A 560 -20.06 -4.17 11.84
CA VAL A 560 -20.84 -5.37 12.17
C VAL A 560 -20.72 -6.36 11.02
N GLY A 561 -20.54 -7.63 11.33
CA GLY A 561 -20.44 -8.65 10.30
C GLY A 561 -20.86 -10.02 10.77
N LEU A 562 -21.20 -10.84 9.79
CA LEU A 562 -21.66 -12.21 9.95
C LEU A 562 -20.75 -13.13 9.12
N LYS A 563 -20.18 -14.15 9.75
CA LYS A 563 -19.49 -15.25 9.07
C LYS A 563 -20.33 -16.52 9.17
N LYS A 564 -20.54 -17.19 8.04
CA LYS A 564 -21.33 -18.41 7.95
C LYS A 564 -20.67 -19.45 7.07
N SER A 565 -20.45 -20.65 7.59
CA SER A 565 -20.08 -21.81 6.78
C SER A 565 -21.31 -22.65 6.47
N LEU A 566 -21.57 -22.88 5.19
CA LEU A 566 -22.65 -23.74 4.70
C LEU A 566 -22.05 -25.09 4.32
N GLY A 567 -22.09 -26.02 5.26
CA GLY A 567 -21.38 -27.29 5.18
C GLY A 567 -19.86 -27.09 5.17
N LYS A 568 -19.11 -28.00 4.53
CA LYS A 568 -17.63 -27.94 4.47
C LYS A 568 -17.10 -27.18 3.25
N LYS A 569 -17.96 -26.78 2.33
CA LYS A 569 -17.57 -26.30 0.99
C LYS A 569 -17.85 -24.83 0.71
N THR A 570 -18.66 -24.16 1.53
CA THR A 570 -19.10 -22.79 1.25
C THR A 570 -18.92 -21.92 2.47
N ASN A 571 -18.20 -20.81 2.33
CA ASN A 571 -18.04 -19.78 3.34
C ASN A 571 -18.64 -18.47 2.85
N LEU A 572 -19.41 -17.82 3.71
CA LEU A 572 -20.00 -16.51 3.49
C LEU A 572 -19.43 -15.53 4.52
N ASP A 573 -19.13 -14.31 4.10
CA ASP A 573 -18.78 -13.21 4.98
C ASP A 573 -19.54 -11.96 4.52
N ILE A 574 -20.21 -11.31 5.47
CA ILE A 574 -20.95 -10.07 5.28
C ILE A 574 -20.41 -9.08 6.29
N ASN A 575 -19.94 -7.94 5.83
CA ASN A 575 -19.44 -6.88 6.68
C ASN A 575 -20.06 -5.54 6.28
N TYR A 576 -20.55 -4.79 7.26
CA TYR A 576 -20.95 -3.41 7.11
C TYR A 576 -20.08 -2.51 8.00
N SER A 577 -19.51 -1.47 7.40
CA SER A 577 -18.69 -0.47 8.09
C SER A 577 -19.32 0.91 7.97
N TYR A 578 -19.33 1.64 9.08
CA TYR A 578 -19.78 3.02 9.15
C TYR A 578 -18.75 3.88 9.89
N LEU A 579 -18.10 4.79 9.17
CA LEU A 579 -17.23 5.82 9.71
C LEU A 579 -17.97 7.14 9.79
N LYS A 580 -17.94 7.79 10.96
CA LYS A 580 -18.44 9.14 11.17
C LYS A 580 -17.33 10.00 11.74
N MET A 581 -16.92 11.02 10.99
CA MET A 581 -15.94 12.02 11.40
C MET A 581 -16.67 13.33 11.71
N ASP A 582 -16.35 13.92 12.85
CA ASP A 582 -16.89 15.22 13.25
C ASP A 582 -16.04 16.37 12.70
N ASN A 583 -14.70 16.17 12.69
CA ASN A 583 -13.71 17.16 12.29
C ASN A 583 -12.71 16.58 11.27
N ALA A 584 -13.17 15.91 10.20
CA ALA A 584 -12.27 15.47 9.15
C ALA A 584 -11.54 16.66 8.53
N ILE A 585 -10.22 16.57 8.38
CA ILE A 585 -9.42 17.57 7.68
C ILE A 585 -9.42 17.21 6.20
N GLY A 586 -10.04 18.07 5.41
CA GLY A 586 -10.04 17.99 3.95
C GLY A 586 -9.34 19.18 3.34
N SER A 587 -8.66 18.97 2.23
CA SER A 587 -8.13 20.04 1.39
C SER A 587 -9.04 20.18 0.17
N TYR A 588 -9.38 21.41 -0.14
CA TYR A 588 -10.25 21.78 -1.23
C TYR A 588 -9.56 22.76 -2.15
N SER A 589 -9.54 22.50 -3.45
CA SER A 589 -8.93 23.38 -4.44
C SER A 589 -10.02 24.12 -5.21
N VAL A 590 -9.94 25.44 -5.20
CA VAL A 590 -10.76 26.33 -6.04
C VAL A 590 -9.94 26.85 -7.20
N GLU A 591 -10.60 27.12 -8.31
CA GLU A 591 -9.97 27.83 -9.41
C GLU A 591 -9.59 29.24 -8.95
N ASP A 592 -8.33 29.60 -9.16
CA ASP A 592 -7.80 30.93 -8.88
C ASP A 592 -6.78 31.30 -9.96
N LEU A 593 -7.24 32.02 -10.95
CA LEU A 593 -6.44 32.45 -12.10
C LEU A 593 -5.29 33.40 -11.73
N THR A 594 -5.28 33.91 -10.50
CA THR A 594 -4.18 34.74 -9.99
C THR A 594 -2.96 33.94 -9.58
N THR A 595 -3.12 32.61 -9.40
CA THR A 595 -2.03 31.71 -9.04
C THR A 595 -1.36 31.14 -10.29
N ALA A 596 -0.08 30.81 -10.18
CA ALA A 596 0.67 30.17 -11.26
C ALA A 596 0.11 28.78 -11.64
N THR A 597 -0.62 28.13 -10.75
CA THR A 597 -1.24 26.81 -10.94
C THR A 597 -2.69 26.91 -11.43
N GLY A 598 -3.26 28.12 -11.48
CA GLY A 598 -4.68 28.32 -11.78
C GLY A 598 -5.62 27.83 -10.68
N THR A 599 -5.08 27.39 -9.54
CA THR A 599 -5.86 26.87 -8.42
C THR A 599 -5.30 27.35 -7.09
N LYS A 600 -6.18 27.48 -6.09
CA LYS A 600 -5.81 27.76 -4.71
C LYS A 600 -6.44 26.70 -3.81
N SER A 601 -5.62 26.08 -2.99
CA SER A 601 -6.05 25.02 -2.08
C SER A 601 -6.29 25.56 -0.68
N TYR A 602 -7.36 25.10 -0.06
CA TYR A 602 -7.76 25.45 1.31
C TYR A 602 -7.95 24.17 2.10
N ALA A 603 -7.39 24.12 3.30
CA ALA A 603 -7.69 23.08 4.27
C ALA A 603 -8.82 23.51 5.20
N MET A 604 -9.69 22.59 5.58
CA MET A 604 -10.82 22.84 6.46
C MET A 604 -11.19 21.62 7.25
N ASN A 605 -11.80 21.82 8.42
CA ASN A 605 -12.52 20.77 9.12
C ASN A 605 -13.93 20.61 8.57
N ALA A 606 -14.36 19.38 8.39
CA ALA A 606 -15.68 19.06 7.88
C ALA A 606 -16.25 17.79 8.55
N LYS A 607 -17.57 17.68 8.56
CA LYS A 607 -18.23 16.43 8.91
C LYS A 607 -18.16 15.50 7.73
N GLN A 608 -17.74 14.27 7.97
CA GLN A 608 -17.65 13.25 6.93
C GLN A 608 -18.27 11.95 7.44
N SER A 609 -19.00 11.25 6.60
CA SER A 609 -19.37 9.86 6.86
C SER A 609 -19.05 8.99 5.67
N LYS A 610 -18.63 7.75 5.95
CA LYS A 610 -18.39 6.72 4.95
C LYS A 610 -19.16 5.47 5.33
N LYS A 611 -19.81 4.87 4.35
CA LYS A 611 -20.56 3.63 4.47
C LYS A 611 -20.01 2.64 3.50
N ALA A 612 -19.67 1.45 3.97
CA ALA A 612 -19.20 0.36 3.11
C ALA A 612 -19.95 -0.92 3.43
N LEU A 613 -20.31 -1.66 2.39
CA LEU A 613 -20.86 -3.00 2.47
C LEU A 613 -19.95 -3.94 1.70
N ASN A 614 -19.45 -4.99 2.36
CA ASN A 614 -18.67 -6.05 1.77
C ASN A 614 -19.43 -7.36 1.90
N LEU A 615 -19.60 -8.06 0.79
CA LEU A 615 -20.15 -9.39 0.71
C LEU A 615 -19.12 -10.29 0.07
N SER A 616 -18.84 -11.45 0.62
CA SER A 616 -18.00 -12.44 -0.03
C SER A 616 -18.53 -13.85 0.14
N VAL A 617 -18.33 -14.67 -0.86
CA VAL A 617 -18.62 -16.09 -0.87
C VAL A 617 -17.43 -16.83 -1.45
N GLU A 618 -17.06 -17.92 -0.81
CA GLU A 618 -16.10 -18.88 -1.33
C GLU A 618 -16.78 -20.25 -1.38
N HIS A 619 -16.66 -20.92 -2.51
CA HIS A 619 -17.25 -22.24 -2.73
C HIS A 619 -16.26 -23.20 -3.37
N GLN A 620 -16.09 -24.35 -2.77
CA GLN A 620 -15.32 -25.49 -3.29
C GLN A 620 -16.29 -26.47 -3.96
N PHE A 621 -16.31 -26.54 -5.30
CA PHE A 621 -17.19 -27.47 -6.03
C PHE A 621 -16.75 -28.92 -5.79
N ASP A 622 -15.47 -29.17 -6.02
CA ASP A 622 -14.80 -30.46 -5.85
C ASP A 622 -13.32 -30.23 -5.46
N ASP A 623 -12.51 -31.25 -5.48
CA ASP A 623 -11.09 -31.18 -5.08
C ASP A 623 -10.26 -30.31 -6.05
N ASN A 624 -10.75 -29.99 -7.23
CA ASN A 624 -10.03 -29.24 -8.25
C ASN A 624 -10.57 -27.82 -8.47
N TRP A 625 -11.88 -27.60 -8.36
CA TRP A 625 -12.52 -26.33 -8.73
C TRP A 625 -12.99 -25.53 -7.53
N ARG A 626 -12.64 -24.27 -7.50
CA ARG A 626 -13.12 -23.30 -6.52
C ARG A 626 -13.63 -22.03 -7.18
N LEU A 627 -14.56 -21.36 -6.53
CA LEU A 627 -15.11 -20.07 -6.91
C LEU A 627 -15.10 -19.16 -5.69
N GLY A 628 -14.46 -18.00 -5.84
CA GLY A 628 -14.62 -16.86 -4.95
C GLY A 628 -15.44 -15.79 -5.64
N ALA A 629 -16.36 -15.15 -4.94
CA ALA A 629 -17.04 -13.97 -5.43
C ALA A 629 -17.15 -12.95 -4.32
N SER A 630 -16.95 -11.67 -4.63
CA SER A 630 -17.14 -10.59 -3.68
C SER A 630 -17.78 -9.36 -4.30
N TYR A 631 -18.44 -8.60 -3.45
CA TYR A 631 -19.01 -7.31 -3.78
C TYR A 631 -18.66 -6.30 -2.71
N THR A 632 -18.18 -5.14 -3.13
CA THR A 632 -17.92 -3.99 -2.26
C THR A 632 -18.67 -2.78 -2.80
N TYR A 633 -19.45 -2.15 -1.92
CA TYR A 633 -20.11 -0.87 -2.14
C TYR A 633 -19.55 0.15 -1.17
N VAL A 634 -19.21 1.34 -1.67
CA VAL A 634 -18.74 2.45 -0.83
C VAL A 634 -19.45 3.73 -1.19
N LYS A 635 -19.91 4.46 -0.15
CA LYS A 635 -20.45 5.80 -0.30
C LYS A 635 -19.85 6.75 0.74
N THR A 636 -19.41 7.91 0.28
CA THR A 636 -18.91 9.00 1.12
C THR A 636 -19.87 10.17 1.09
N ASP A 637 -20.23 10.69 2.25
CA ASP A 637 -20.98 11.94 2.43
C ASP A 637 -20.05 12.93 3.15
N PHE A 638 -19.94 14.17 2.63
CA PHE A 638 -19.05 15.19 3.16
C PHE A 638 -19.81 16.51 3.30
N HIS A 639 -19.82 17.09 4.49
CA HIS A 639 -20.51 18.35 4.76
C HIS A 639 -19.56 19.37 5.39
N SER A 640 -19.30 20.45 4.68
CA SER A 640 -18.60 21.61 5.20
C SER A 640 -19.55 22.77 5.41
N LYS A 641 -19.36 23.50 6.53
CA LYS A 641 -20.13 24.73 6.79
C LYS A 641 -19.75 25.84 5.81
N ASN A 642 -18.53 25.85 5.32
CA ASN A 642 -17.93 26.95 4.56
C ASN A 642 -17.98 26.73 3.04
N PHE A 643 -18.14 25.47 2.59
CA PHE A 643 -18.20 25.14 1.15
C PHE A 643 -19.32 24.15 0.89
N LYS A 644 -20.46 24.68 0.43
CA LYS A 644 -21.61 23.86 0.05
C LYS A 644 -21.50 23.36 -1.39
N THR A 645 -20.80 24.10 -2.24
CA THR A 645 -20.63 23.80 -3.66
C THR A 645 -19.26 24.24 -4.16
N VAL A 646 -18.69 23.51 -5.11
CA VAL A 646 -17.55 23.97 -5.92
C VAL A 646 -18.04 25.08 -6.88
N PRO A 647 -17.14 25.93 -7.41
CA PRO A 647 -17.54 27.08 -8.25
C PRO A 647 -18.43 26.75 -9.45
N ASP A 648 -18.40 25.51 -9.96
CA ASP A 648 -19.23 25.04 -11.06
C ASP A 648 -20.62 24.52 -10.62
N GLY A 649 -20.96 24.64 -9.34
CA GLY A 649 -22.23 24.18 -8.78
C GLY A 649 -22.31 22.70 -8.40
N THR A 650 -21.23 21.94 -8.60
CA THR A 650 -21.14 20.54 -8.17
C THR A 650 -21.00 20.47 -6.66
N SER A 651 -21.72 19.57 -5.99
CA SER A 651 -21.52 19.35 -4.55
C SER A 651 -20.19 18.64 -4.30
N LEU A 652 -19.55 18.94 -3.16
CA LEU A 652 -18.33 18.26 -2.79
C LEU A 652 -18.54 16.74 -2.58
N ASP A 653 -19.71 16.34 -2.08
CA ASP A 653 -20.10 14.94 -1.97
C ASP A 653 -20.14 14.24 -3.33
N ASP A 654 -20.75 14.89 -4.31
CA ASP A 654 -20.80 14.38 -5.67
C ASP A 654 -19.41 14.22 -6.26
N LEU A 655 -18.55 15.21 -6.07
CA LEU A 655 -17.18 15.15 -6.55
C LEU A 655 -16.39 13.97 -5.94
N LEU A 656 -16.52 13.73 -4.63
CA LEU A 656 -15.82 12.65 -3.94
C LEU A 656 -16.30 11.27 -4.40
N ASN A 657 -17.61 11.09 -4.53
CA ASN A 657 -18.19 9.81 -4.97
C ASN A 657 -17.98 9.56 -6.47
N LYS A 658 -17.86 10.61 -7.28
CA LYS A 658 -17.68 10.51 -8.73
C LYS A 658 -16.24 10.21 -9.15
N GLN A 659 -15.26 10.43 -8.28
CA GLN A 659 -13.84 10.25 -8.61
C GLN A 659 -13.36 8.79 -8.55
N VAL A 660 -14.12 7.89 -7.96
CA VAL A 660 -13.79 6.47 -7.81
C VAL A 660 -15.00 5.61 -8.14
N PRO A 661 -14.80 4.36 -8.58
CA PRO A 661 -15.90 3.40 -8.75
C PRO A 661 -16.63 3.16 -7.43
N ILE A 662 -17.96 3.21 -7.47
CA ILE A 662 -18.81 3.00 -6.29
C ILE A 662 -19.01 1.52 -6.01
N ASN A 663 -19.11 0.70 -7.06
CA ASN A 663 -19.34 -0.74 -6.95
C ASN A 663 -18.14 -1.49 -7.51
N ASN A 664 -17.62 -2.42 -6.72
CA ASN A 664 -16.55 -3.33 -7.10
C ASN A 664 -17.01 -4.76 -6.90
N TYR A 665 -17.05 -5.55 -7.98
CA TYR A 665 -17.32 -6.98 -7.94
C TYR A 665 -16.04 -7.71 -8.33
N GLN A 666 -15.75 -8.81 -7.66
CA GLN A 666 -14.65 -9.70 -8.02
C GLN A 666 -15.19 -11.13 -8.13
N ILE A 667 -14.80 -11.82 -9.18
CA ILE A 667 -15.11 -13.23 -9.42
C ILE A 667 -13.78 -13.93 -9.67
N ASP A 668 -13.42 -14.85 -8.80
CA ASP A 668 -12.16 -15.59 -8.79
C ASP A 668 -12.43 -17.07 -9.02
N LEU A 669 -12.12 -17.58 -10.21
CA LEU A 669 -12.27 -18.99 -10.57
C LEU A 669 -10.91 -19.67 -10.53
N GLY A 670 -10.75 -20.64 -9.65
CA GLY A 670 -9.53 -21.41 -9.48
C GLY A 670 -9.70 -22.87 -9.90
N TYR A 671 -8.67 -23.39 -10.57
CA TYR A 671 -8.54 -24.81 -10.92
C TYR A 671 -7.17 -25.31 -10.51
N ASP A 672 -7.14 -26.40 -9.72
CA ASP A 672 -5.91 -27.06 -9.29
C ASP A 672 -6.03 -28.56 -9.53
N LYS A 673 -5.17 -29.13 -10.37
CA LYS A 673 -5.13 -30.57 -10.61
C LYS A 673 -3.73 -31.03 -10.99
N GLY A 674 -3.12 -31.80 -10.11
CA GLY A 674 -1.83 -32.43 -10.36
C GLY A 674 -0.72 -31.40 -10.63
N LYS A 675 -0.30 -31.27 -11.89
CA LYS A 675 0.77 -30.33 -12.28
C LYS A 675 0.27 -28.93 -12.64
N PHE A 676 -1.04 -28.75 -12.83
CA PHE A 676 -1.65 -27.50 -13.26
C PHE A 676 -2.34 -26.77 -12.12
N ASN A 677 -2.06 -25.50 -12.00
CA ASN A 677 -2.83 -24.56 -11.22
C ASN A 677 -3.18 -23.37 -12.10
N VAL A 678 -4.45 -22.98 -12.13
CA VAL A 678 -4.96 -21.87 -12.94
C VAL A 678 -5.90 -21.03 -12.08
N ASP A 679 -5.77 -19.73 -12.16
CA ASP A 679 -6.58 -18.77 -11.45
C ASP A 679 -6.99 -17.64 -12.40
N LEU A 680 -8.29 -17.40 -12.53
CA LEU A 680 -8.88 -16.34 -13.35
C LEU A 680 -9.69 -15.40 -12.46
N LEU A 681 -9.13 -14.22 -12.19
CA LEU A 681 -9.83 -13.16 -11.48
C LEU A 681 -10.47 -12.20 -12.48
N THR A 682 -11.77 -11.98 -12.37
CA THR A 682 -12.48 -10.92 -13.08
C THR A 682 -12.95 -9.86 -12.10
N THR A 683 -12.49 -8.62 -12.28
CA THR A 683 -12.91 -7.46 -11.54
C THR A 683 -13.84 -6.60 -12.39
N ILE A 684 -14.97 -6.19 -11.80
CA ILE A 684 -15.97 -5.34 -12.44
C ILE A 684 -16.14 -4.09 -11.59
N TYR A 685 -15.75 -2.96 -12.14
CA TYR A 685 -16.07 -1.65 -11.59
C TYR A 685 -17.31 -1.10 -12.28
N SER A 686 -18.31 -0.65 -11.51
CA SER A 686 -19.55 -0.12 -12.09
C SER A 686 -20.11 1.05 -11.27
N GLY A 687 -21.05 1.76 -11.89
CA GLY A 687 -21.60 3.00 -11.34
C GLY A 687 -20.62 4.18 -11.50
N ASN A 688 -19.69 4.08 -12.45
CA ASN A 688 -18.78 5.17 -12.78
C ASN A 688 -19.58 6.32 -13.45
N ASP A 689 -19.31 7.53 -13.02
CA ASP A 689 -19.90 8.71 -13.63
C ASP A 689 -19.24 8.99 -14.99
N THR A 690 -20.02 8.97 -16.06
CA THR A 690 -19.52 9.18 -17.43
C THR A 690 -19.10 10.61 -17.73
N ASP A 691 -19.38 11.58 -16.86
CA ASP A 691 -18.80 12.92 -16.96
C ASP A 691 -17.31 12.92 -16.60
N TYR A 692 -16.85 11.90 -15.87
CA TYR A 692 -15.47 11.77 -15.40
C TYR A 692 -14.72 10.58 -16.00
N PHE A 693 -15.43 9.49 -16.29
CA PHE A 693 -14.86 8.25 -16.83
C PHE A 693 -15.35 7.99 -18.26
N THR A 694 -14.57 7.28 -19.05
CA THR A 694 -14.95 6.94 -20.44
C THR A 694 -16.07 5.92 -20.52
N ASN A 695 -16.35 5.19 -19.44
CA ASN A 695 -17.41 4.20 -19.41
C ASN A 695 -18.00 4.07 -18.00
N ASN A 696 -19.30 3.82 -17.93
CA ASN A 696 -19.99 3.52 -16.67
C ASN A 696 -19.52 2.20 -16.02
N ARG A 697 -18.98 1.27 -16.79
CA ARG A 697 -18.55 -0.05 -16.32
C ARG A 697 -17.26 -0.49 -16.99
N PHE A 698 -16.32 -1.00 -16.20
CA PHE A 698 -15.10 -1.64 -16.67
C PHE A 698 -15.06 -3.10 -16.20
N VAL A 699 -14.67 -4.01 -17.10
CA VAL A 699 -14.51 -5.45 -16.82
C VAL A 699 -13.07 -5.84 -17.14
N ILE A 700 -12.32 -6.22 -16.12
CA ILE A 700 -10.89 -6.55 -16.23
C ILE A 700 -10.71 -8.00 -15.77
N SER A 701 -10.02 -8.82 -16.56
CA SER A 701 -9.68 -10.19 -16.16
C SER A 701 -8.18 -10.37 -16.09
N ASP A 702 -7.71 -10.94 -14.99
CA ASP A 702 -6.32 -11.32 -14.75
C ASP A 702 -6.22 -12.84 -14.66
N LEU A 703 -5.28 -13.43 -15.38
CA LEU A 703 -5.03 -14.87 -15.43
C LEU A 703 -3.66 -15.18 -14.83
N SER A 704 -3.60 -16.17 -13.97
CA SER A 704 -2.37 -16.79 -13.47
C SER A 704 -2.40 -18.28 -13.76
N MET A 705 -1.32 -18.82 -14.31
CA MET A 705 -1.19 -20.24 -14.62
C MET A 705 0.17 -20.75 -14.16
N ASN A 706 0.17 -21.92 -13.53
CA ASN A 706 1.37 -22.63 -13.12
C ASN A 706 1.40 -24.02 -13.70
N TYR A 707 2.58 -24.45 -14.12
CA TYR A 707 2.83 -25.82 -14.55
C TYR A 707 4.07 -26.39 -13.86
N LYS A 708 3.88 -27.34 -12.95
CA LYS A 708 4.96 -28.05 -12.27
C LYS A 708 5.64 -29.02 -13.25
N LEU A 709 6.83 -28.69 -13.73
CA LEU A 709 7.63 -29.59 -14.56
C LEU A 709 8.04 -30.82 -13.74
N ASN A 710 8.52 -30.58 -12.52
CA ASN A 710 8.88 -31.55 -11.49
C ASN A 710 8.78 -30.90 -10.11
N GLU A 711 9.21 -31.58 -9.06
CA GLU A 711 9.19 -31.06 -7.67
C GLU A 711 10.05 -29.82 -7.46
N LYS A 712 11.04 -29.56 -8.31
CA LYS A 712 11.98 -28.44 -8.20
C LYS A 712 11.67 -27.29 -9.16
N ALA A 713 10.99 -27.52 -10.24
CA ALA A 713 10.82 -26.55 -11.32
C ALA A 713 9.34 -26.29 -11.64
N THR A 714 8.95 -25.03 -11.62
CA THR A 714 7.61 -24.55 -11.99
C THR A 714 7.74 -23.49 -13.08
N LEU A 715 7.04 -23.67 -14.19
CA LEU A 715 6.81 -22.62 -15.19
C LEU A 715 5.53 -21.88 -14.81
N TYR A 716 5.51 -20.58 -15.06
CA TYR A 716 4.32 -19.77 -14.83
C TYR A 716 4.07 -18.75 -15.94
N LEU A 717 2.80 -18.41 -16.10
CA LEU A 717 2.33 -17.34 -16.98
C LEU A 717 1.35 -16.46 -16.20
N ILE A 718 1.55 -15.15 -16.28
CA ILE A 718 0.64 -14.14 -15.74
C ILE A 718 0.18 -13.26 -16.90
N ALA A 719 -1.12 -13.06 -17.04
CA ALA A 719 -1.68 -12.13 -17.99
C ALA A 719 -2.64 -11.17 -17.27
N ASN A 720 -2.19 -9.94 -17.03
CA ASN A 720 -3.06 -8.90 -16.50
C ASN A 720 -3.81 -8.20 -17.62
N ASN A 721 -5.06 -7.82 -17.34
CA ASN A 721 -5.97 -7.25 -18.32
C ASN A 721 -6.02 -8.09 -19.60
N LEU A 722 -6.35 -9.38 -19.46
CA LEU A 722 -6.30 -10.42 -20.50
C LEU A 722 -6.97 -9.99 -21.82
N TRP A 723 -8.09 -9.27 -21.72
CA TRP A 723 -8.88 -8.84 -22.85
C TRP A 723 -8.46 -7.49 -23.44
N ASN A 724 -7.41 -6.86 -22.88
CA ASN A 724 -6.97 -5.52 -23.23
C ASN A 724 -8.12 -4.50 -23.16
N THR A 725 -8.89 -4.57 -22.09
CA THR A 725 -9.98 -3.62 -21.82
C THR A 725 -9.42 -2.23 -21.61
N ALA A 726 -9.99 -1.23 -22.25
CA ALA A 726 -9.75 0.17 -21.89
C ALA A 726 -10.46 0.44 -20.57
N TRP A 727 -9.72 0.86 -19.55
CA TRP A 727 -10.28 1.11 -18.23
C TRP A 727 -9.53 2.19 -17.47
N GLU A 728 -10.22 2.75 -16.50
CA GLU A 728 -9.75 3.84 -15.67
C GLU A 728 -10.15 3.55 -14.23
N ASN A 729 -9.33 4.00 -13.29
CA ASN A 729 -9.53 3.70 -11.88
C ASN A 729 -9.71 4.96 -11.03
N ARG A 730 -9.21 6.10 -11.49
CA ARG A 730 -9.25 7.34 -10.74
C ARG A 730 -9.39 8.54 -11.66
N TYR A 731 -10.24 9.45 -11.27
CA TYR A 731 -10.33 10.79 -11.81
C TYR A 731 -9.63 11.80 -10.89
N MET A 732 -8.88 12.72 -11.46
CA MET A 732 -8.35 13.88 -10.73
C MET A 732 -8.81 15.17 -11.39
N TYR A 733 -9.50 15.98 -10.63
CA TYR A 733 -9.94 17.32 -11.11
C TYR A 733 -8.79 18.31 -11.23
N HIS A 734 -7.63 18.00 -10.66
CA HIS A 734 -6.50 18.90 -10.66
C HIS A 734 -6.00 19.18 -12.09
N MET A 735 -6.03 20.43 -12.50
CA MET A 735 -5.58 20.92 -13.81
C MET A 735 -6.31 20.33 -15.05
N GLY A 736 -7.52 19.83 -14.91
CA GLY A 736 -8.30 19.28 -16.02
C GLY A 736 -7.70 18.05 -16.68
N ILE A 737 -7.01 17.22 -15.91
CA ILE A 737 -6.30 16.04 -16.41
C ILE A 737 -7.25 14.92 -16.82
N GLY A 738 -8.40 14.81 -16.17
CA GLY A 738 -9.38 13.76 -16.42
C GLY A 738 -9.04 12.42 -15.75
N ALA A 739 -9.71 11.37 -16.18
CA ALA A 739 -9.49 10.03 -15.67
C ALA A 739 -8.17 9.43 -16.18
N PHE A 740 -7.44 8.74 -15.30
CA PHE A 740 -6.17 8.13 -15.64
C PHE A 740 -6.37 6.75 -16.29
N PRO A 741 -5.93 6.55 -17.54
CA PRO A 741 -6.00 5.26 -18.18
C PRO A 741 -5.06 4.28 -17.49
N GLN A 742 -5.54 3.08 -17.28
CA GLN A 742 -4.80 2.00 -16.68
C GLN A 742 -4.08 1.16 -17.74
N GLN A 743 -3.08 0.41 -17.30
CA GLN A 743 -2.29 -0.43 -18.19
C GLN A 743 -3.15 -1.38 -19.02
N GLY A 744 -2.82 -1.51 -20.30
CA GLY A 744 -3.37 -2.52 -21.20
C GLY A 744 -2.91 -3.93 -20.85
N ARG A 745 -3.15 -4.89 -21.73
CA ARG A 745 -2.76 -6.29 -21.52
C ARG A 745 -1.25 -6.42 -21.31
N ARG A 746 -0.87 -7.01 -20.19
CA ARG A 746 0.51 -7.30 -19.81
C ARG A 746 0.66 -8.81 -19.62
N ILE A 747 1.65 -9.40 -20.25
CA ILE A 747 1.99 -10.82 -20.13
C ILE A 747 3.38 -10.94 -19.54
N LEU A 748 3.55 -11.84 -18.57
CA LEU A 748 4.81 -12.22 -17.97
C LEU A 748 4.91 -13.75 -17.97
N VAL A 749 6.05 -14.28 -18.43
CA VAL A 749 6.35 -15.72 -18.41
C VAL A 749 7.62 -15.92 -17.62
N GLY A 750 7.60 -16.86 -16.71
CA GLY A 750 8.74 -17.12 -15.85
C GLY A 750 8.91 -18.58 -15.47
N MET A 751 10.02 -18.81 -14.80
CA MET A 751 10.37 -20.10 -14.23
C MET A 751 10.94 -19.91 -12.83
N GLN A 752 10.43 -20.70 -11.91
CA GLN A 752 10.95 -20.84 -10.57
C GLN A 752 11.66 -22.18 -10.43
N TYR A 753 12.86 -22.19 -9.87
CA TYR A 753 13.64 -23.40 -9.62
C TYR A 753 14.12 -23.45 -8.17
N LYS A 754 13.85 -24.59 -7.50
CA LYS A 754 14.20 -24.83 -6.10
C LYS A 754 15.26 -25.92 -6.01
N PHE A 755 16.36 -25.61 -5.31
CA PHE A 755 17.46 -26.55 -5.04
C PHE A 755 17.25 -27.27 -3.72
#